data_fb1856df27b106d26598b26a5b782885
#
_entry.id   fb1856df27b106d26598b26a5b782885
#
_cell.length_a   1.000
_cell.length_b   1.000
_cell.length_c   1.000
_cell.angle_alpha   90.00
_cell.angle_beta   90.00
_cell.angle_gamma   90.00
#
_symmetry.space_group_name_H-M   'P 1'
#
loop_
_entity.id
_entity.type
_entity.pdbx_description
1 polymer ?
#
loop_
_entity_poly.entity_id
_entity_poly.type
_entity_poly.pdbx_seq_one_letter_code
_entity_poly.pdbx_strand_id
1 'polypeptide(L)'
;AGEGKAFAMAKVLFSSFQQTGISGSLKSGQLSGVFINGTNLKSNAHAKRFRKNSTSSITIRCCASNSPTLENTKLAGAPEKRQKKKQLPYQGILHVPGDRVEELDTRETSLLVAEVKGWLMKLASGKGEISPSAYDTAWVARIASESDSSLPEFPEALEWIINSQLPDGSWGDDRHLQLYDRVLSTLSCLVTLKTWDIGHNSIAQGTKFLRENMIKLKQDDGDLLSGFEVTFPMMLHEAKQLGLDIPYETEFTRLLEISTKKKLAKIPLDKLHSAPTTLLYSLEGLQDLEIDWQKILKLQSKDGSFLSSPSSTACVYLKTKDRKSLQYLQNAMEDQNYAVPCHYPIDLFESLWVVDTIERLGIDVFFRDEIKAVLDYVYSFWTNEGIGWGSTCLVNDIDDTAMAFRILRMHGYNVSPDAFNQFWLPGDKFCCFVGELSHGVSEMLNLHRASQVDFPNEAILTKTFKYSHDYLLNVDSAHMDKWATKKNLMGEVAFELANPFHDCLPRIYNNAYIKHYGMDDLWIAKTIYRQLANRYAQQCQLYQPAELTKLVNWWHSSRFEDIPSTRLTANIDMLPYIYYVICATFHEQEFAQLRVFFSKACCLNTLFDDLMDCATSIEELDRLQNVIERWDISLSHELPLEYRIPFQEFYNTVLVMTEAASKIHKNLSPEFICKYLSGIYTKLIKSEIADARWKIEGYIPSFEEYMENAEVSISTWVHIEMKLGQPTQGVSCYMKEHPGATEEDALVYLQSLLEKTKRELNESYFITHENDLPKNIKRFNFEMVRMMLITYNETRQLSKTD
;
A
#
# COMPACT_ATOMS: atom_id res chain seq x y z
N ALA A 1 -28.28 -8.21 8.15
CA ALA A 1 -27.88 -9.41 8.91
C ALA A 1 -27.59 -10.61 8.00
N GLY A 2 -28.22 -10.72 6.85
CA GLY A 2 -28.03 -11.85 5.91
C GLY A 2 -26.77 -11.78 5.04
N GLU A 3 -26.29 -10.59 4.73
CA GLU A 3 -25.20 -10.41 3.75
C GLU A 3 -23.81 -10.75 4.28
N GLY A 4 -23.61 -10.75 5.58
CA GLY A 4 -22.28 -10.96 6.20
C GLY A 4 -21.90 -12.42 6.42
N LYS A 5 -22.84 -13.32 6.53
CA LYS A 5 -22.57 -14.72 6.90
C LYS A 5 -22.15 -15.60 5.73
N ALA A 6 -22.33 -15.13 4.48
CA ALA A 6 -21.96 -15.86 3.27
C ALA A 6 -20.47 -16.21 3.16
N PHE A 7 -19.62 -15.50 3.88
CA PHE A 7 -18.16 -15.62 3.82
C PHE A 7 -17.57 -16.65 4.80
N ALA A 8 -18.33 -17.07 5.77
CA ALA A 8 -17.93 -18.06 6.78
C ALA A 8 -17.47 -19.40 6.19
N MET A 9 -18.07 -19.76 5.10
CA MET A 9 -17.90 -21.06 4.48
C MET A 9 -16.52 -21.30 3.87
N ALA A 10 -15.89 -20.26 3.38
CA ALA A 10 -14.56 -20.40 2.80
C ALA A 10 -13.49 -20.69 3.87
N LYS A 11 -13.63 -20.15 5.09
CA LYS A 11 -12.70 -20.45 6.19
C LYS A 11 -12.91 -21.88 6.71
N VAL A 12 -14.15 -22.33 6.78
CA VAL A 12 -14.47 -23.71 7.13
C VAL A 12 -14.00 -24.68 6.05
N LEU A 13 -14.12 -24.34 4.76
CA LEU A 13 -13.54 -25.11 3.65
C LEU A 13 -12.01 -25.27 3.77
N PHE A 14 -11.32 -24.28 4.36
CA PHE A 14 -9.85 -24.29 4.47
C PHE A 14 -9.32 -24.61 5.88
N SER A 15 -10.02 -24.29 6.98
CA SER A 15 -9.58 -24.66 8.34
C SER A 15 -9.56 -26.17 8.55
N SER A 16 -10.39 -26.90 7.83
CA SER A 16 -10.36 -28.37 7.87
C SER A 16 -9.19 -28.97 7.07
N PHE A 17 -8.48 -28.21 6.23
CA PHE A 17 -7.16 -28.61 5.72
C PHE A 17 -6.07 -28.56 6.81
N GLN A 18 -6.28 -27.83 7.90
CA GLN A 18 -5.34 -27.74 9.01
C GLN A 18 -5.37 -28.94 9.95
N GLN A 19 -6.46 -29.70 10.02
CA GLN A 19 -6.59 -30.79 11.00
C GLN A 19 -5.98 -32.13 10.57
N THR A 20 -5.44 -32.26 9.39
CA THR A 20 -4.84 -33.52 8.90
C THR A 20 -3.32 -33.65 9.08
N GLY A 21 -2.70 -32.73 9.78
CA GLY A 21 -1.27 -32.87 10.10
C GLY A 21 -0.88 -31.97 11.27
N ILE A 22 -0.68 -32.62 12.42
CA ILE A 22 -0.01 -32.13 13.64
C ILE A 22 -0.97 -31.91 14.81
N SER A 23 -1.07 -32.94 15.65
CA SER A 23 -1.40 -32.84 17.07
C SER A 23 -0.23 -32.15 17.82
N GLY A 24 -0.29 -30.85 17.98
CA GLY A 24 0.57 -30.08 18.87
C GLY A 24 -0.29 -29.39 19.92
N SER A 25 -0.33 -29.99 21.11
CA SER A 25 -1.12 -29.55 22.25
C SER A 25 -0.92 -28.08 22.59
N LEU A 26 -1.95 -27.26 22.45
CA LEU A 26 -2.08 -26.01 23.17
C LEU A 26 -2.58 -26.34 24.60
N LYS A 27 -1.65 -26.39 25.54
CA LYS A 27 -1.98 -26.44 26.96
C LYS A 27 -2.46 -25.06 27.39
N SER A 28 -3.64 -25.03 27.97
CA SER A 28 -4.19 -23.90 28.73
C SER A 28 -3.17 -23.44 29.80
N GLY A 29 -2.61 -22.25 29.61
CA GLY A 29 -1.81 -21.56 30.59
C GLY A 29 -2.68 -20.65 31.44
N GLN A 30 -2.70 -20.93 32.71
CA GLN A 30 -3.40 -20.18 33.77
C GLN A 30 -3.03 -18.69 33.78
N LEU A 31 -4.05 -17.85 33.73
CA LEU A 31 -3.98 -16.43 34.07
C LEU A 31 -3.97 -16.28 35.61
N SER A 32 -2.83 -15.95 36.16
CA SER A 32 -2.70 -15.40 37.52
C SER A 32 -2.50 -13.89 37.44
N GLY A 33 -3.44 -13.17 38.08
CA GLY A 33 -3.53 -11.74 38.05
C GLY A 33 -2.40 -11.00 38.76
N VAL A 34 -2.14 -9.79 38.29
CA VAL A 34 -1.47 -8.75 39.09
C VAL A 34 -2.33 -7.46 38.95
N PHE A 35 -2.91 -7.08 40.09
CA PHE A 35 -3.51 -5.77 40.29
C PHE A 35 -2.43 -4.72 40.50
N ILE A 36 -2.52 -3.60 39.81
CA ILE A 36 -1.89 -2.34 40.25
C ILE A 36 -2.89 -1.19 40.08
N ASN A 37 -3.01 -0.46 41.17
CA ASN A 37 -3.96 0.60 41.48
C ASN A 37 -3.82 1.85 40.57
N GLY A 38 -4.97 2.47 40.37
CA GLY A 38 -5.14 3.74 39.69
C GLY A 38 -4.66 4.98 40.45
N THR A 39 -4.47 6.02 39.71
CA THR A 39 -4.58 7.42 40.19
C THR A 39 -5.24 8.30 39.15
N ASN A 40 -6.20 9.05 39.65
CA ASN A 40 -7.02 10.05 38.96
C ASN A 40 -6.21 11.16 38.28
N LEU A 41 -6.62 11.54 37.09
CA LEU A 41 -6.43 12.93 36.63
C LEU A 41 -7.63 13.37 35.76
N LYS A 42 -8.28 14.43 36.24
CA LYS A 42 -9.41 15.09 35.64
C LYS A 42 -9.02 15.79 34.32
N SER A 43 -9.78 15.58 33.28
CA SER A 43 -9.72 16.34 32.05
C SER A 43 -10.77 17.44 32.03
N ASN A 44 -10.34 18.66 31.70
CA ASN A 44 -11.25 19.79 31.41
C ASN A 44 -11.61 19.75 29.91
N ALA A 45 -12.91 19.74 29.69
CA ALA A 45 -13.52 19.86 28.38
C ALA A 45 -13.52 21.32 27.90
N HIS A 46 -13.11 21.53 26.66
CA HIS A 46 -13.62 22.66 25.85
C HIS A 46 -13.87 22.18 24.41
N ALA A 47 -15.14 21.84 24.19
CA ALA A 47 -15.68 21.63 22.86
C ALA A 47 -15.97 22.98 22.19
N LYS A 48 -15.40 23.24 21.02
CA LYS A 48 -15.91 24.21 20.04
C LYS A 48 -16.39 23.50 18.79
N ARG A 49 -17.74 23.54 18.64
CA ARG A 49 -18.47 23.19 17.42
C ARG A 49 -17.96 23.97 16.22
N PHE A 50 -17.60 23.29 15.15
CA PHE A 50 -17.80 23.81 13.80
C PHE A 50 -18.51 22.75 12.96
N ARG A 51 -19.76 23.08 12.62
CA ARG A 51 -20.54 22.43 11.56
C ARG A 51 -20.22 23.16 10.26
N LYS A 52 -19.87 22.41 9.19
CA LYS A 52 -20.49 22.57 7.86
C LYS A 52 -19.93 21.54 6.87
N ASN A 53 -20.83 20.68 6.47
CA ASN A 53 -21.13 20.16 5.13
C ASN A 53 -20.01 20.11 4.09
N SER A 54 -19.59 18.87 3.77
CA SER A 54 -19.52 18.45 2.37
C SER A 54 -19.66 16.93 2.30
N THR A 55 -20.87 16.48 1.96
CA THR A 55 -21.17 15.13 1.47
C THR A 55 -20.53 14.96 0.10
N SER A 56 -19.45 14.22 0.01
CA SER A 56 -18.99 13.65 -1.25
C SER A 56 -19.15 12.14 -1.17
N SER A 57 -20.31 11.68 -1.65
CA SER A 57 -20.54 10.29 -2.00
C SER A 57 -19.54 9.88 -3.08
N ILE A 58 -18.65 8.95 -2.75
CA ILE A 58 -17.79 8.30 -3.73
C ILE A 58 -18.65 7.31 -4.51
N THR A 59 -19.17 7.76 -5.62
CA THR A 59 -19.79 6.90 -6.61
C THR A 59 -18.67 6.25 -7.41
N ILE A 60 -18.47 4.95 -7.27
CA ILE A 60 -17.60 4.16 -8.13
C ILE A 60 -18.22 4.11 -9.52
N ARG A 61 -17.83 5.04 -10.39
CA ARG A 61 -18.12 4.97 -11.82
C ARG A 61 -16.99 4.22 -12.52
N CYS A 62 -17.29 3.07 -13.07
CA CYS A 62 -16.48 2.49 -14.12
C CYS A 62 -16.46 3.46 -15.29
N CYS A 63 -15.27 3.87 -15.71
CA CYS A 63 -15.09 4.76 -16.85
C CYS A 63 -15.48 4.07 -18.14
N ALA A 64 -16.57 4.53 -18.76
CA ALA A 64 -16.76 4.47 -20.20
C ALA A 64 -16.65 5.89 -20.72
N SER A 65 -15.71 6.10 -21.61
CA SER A 65 -15.52 7.31 -22.38
C SER A 65 -16.73 7.54 -23.30
N ASN A 66 -17.31 8.74 -23.37
CA ASN A 66 -17.51 9.43 -24.63
C ASN A 66 -18.31 10.71 -24.56
N SER A 67 -17.92 11.59 -25.40
CA SER A 67 -18.49 12.88 -25.81
C SER A 67 -19.66 12.71 -26.80
N PRO A 68 -20.18 13.82 -27.38
CA PRO A 68 -21.18 14.70 -26.78
C PRO A 68 -22.44 14.91 -27.67
N THR A 69 -23.35 15.74 -27.11
CA THR A 69 -24.38 16.57 -27.79
C THR A 69 -25.70 15.94 -28.30
N LEU A 70 -26.81 16.42 -27.83
CA LEU A 70 -27.71 17.41 -28.41
C LEU A 70 -29.04 17.49 -27.65
N GLU A 71 -29.37 18.70 -27.32
CA GLU A 71 -30.60 19.43 -27.11
C GLU A 71 -32.01 18.80 -27.13
N ASN A 72 -32.73 19.23 -26.07
CA ASN A 72 -34.13 19.76 -26.03
C ASN A 72 -35.29 19.00 -26.61
N THR A 73 -36.31 18.75 -25.78
CA THR A 73 -37.59 19.49 -25.78
C THR A 73 -38.50 19.07 -24.61
N LYS A 74 -39.18 20.06 -24.06
CA LYS A 74 -40.21 20.00 -23.01
C LYS A 74 -41.48 19.29 -23.49
N LEU A 75 -42.16 18.61 -22.54
CA LEU A 75 -43.62 18.81 -22.35
C LEU A 75 -44.08 18.26 -20.99
N ALA A 76 -45.03 18.98 -20.43
CA ALA A 76 -45.53 18.89 -19.08
C ALA A 76 -46.62 17.82 -18.86
N GLY A 77 -46.78 17.34 -17.63
CA GLY A 77 -47.94 16.58 -17.14
C GLY A 77 -47.68 16.06 -15.70
N ALA A 78 -48.38 16.64 -14.73
CA ALA A 78 -48.30 16.27 -13.31
C ALA A 78 -49.32 15.20 -12.94
N PRO A 79 -49.47 14.78 -11.63
CA PRO A 79 -48.66 13.73 -10.98
C PRO A 79 -49.54 12.57 -10.46
N GLU A 80 -49.05 11.37 -10.50
CA GLU A 80 -49.57 10.26 -9.67
C GLU A 80 -48.53 9.83 -8.66
N LYS A 81 -48.96 9.85 -7.38
CA LYS A 81 -48.17 9.35 -6.25
C LYS A 81 -48.03 7.83 -6.37
N ARG A 82 -46.94 7.34 -6.88
CA ARG A 82 -46.50 5.97 -6.66
C ARG A 82 -45.31 5.97 -5.68
N GLN A 83 -45.43 5.18 -4.62
CA GLN A 83 -44.36 4.89 -3.71
C GLN A 83 -43.13 4.40 -4.49
N LYS A 84 -42.04 5.15 -4.45
CA LYS A 84 -40.76 4.73 -5.03
C LYS A 84 -40.20 3.63 -4.13
N LYS A 85 -40.21 2.38 -4.60
CA LYS A 85 -39.27 1.35 -4.12
C LYS A 85 -37.87 1.90 -4.37
N LYS A 86 -37.05 2.02 -3.32
CA LYS A 86 -35.64 2.39 -3.41
C LYS A 86 -34.96 1.35 -4.34
N GLN A 87 -34.48 1.76 -5.49
CA GLN A 87 -33.65 0.95 -6.36
C GLN A 87 -32.24 0.94 -5.79
N LEU A 88 -31.72 -0.24 -5.51
CA LEU A 88 -30.33 -0.47 -5.18
C LEU A 88 -29.42 0.04 -6.31
N PRO A 89 -28.22 0.58 -6.03
CA PRO A 89 -27.34 1.24 -7.01
C PRO A 89 -26.76 0.32 -8.09
N TYR A 90 -27.13 -0.95 -8.12
CA TYR A 90 -26.51 -1.98 -8.97
C TYR A 90 -27.26 -2.33 -10.27
N GLN A 91 -28.34 -1.69 -10.60
CA GLN A 91 -29.04 -1.92 -11.88
C GLN A 91 -28.23 -1.56 -13.14
N GLY A 92 -27.06 -0.92 -13.00
CA GLY A 92 -26.14 -0.61 -14.10
C GLY A 92 -25.18 -1.72 -14.51
N ILE A 93 -25.06 -2.80 -13.72
CA ILE A 93 -24.05 -3.85 -13.96
C ILE A 93 -24.57 -4.93 -14.94
N LEU A 94 -25.89 -5.07 -15.10
CA LEU A 94 -26.50 -6.07 -15.98
C LEU A 94 -26.61 -5.64 -17.45
N HIS A 95 -26.35 -4.39 -17.80
CA HIS A 95 -26.23 -3.96 -19.19
C HIS A 95 -24.75 -4.09 -19.62
N VAL A 96 -24.37 -5.28 -20.07
CA VAL A 96 -23.18 -5.47 -20.89
C VAL A 96 -23.52 -4.92 -22.28
N PRO A 97 -22.95 -3.79 -22.73
CA PRO A 97 -23.04 -3.42 -24.13
C PRO A 97 -22.43 -4.54 -24.96
N GLY A 98 -23.13 -5.03 -25.95
CA GLY A 98 -22.63 -6.04 -26.88
C GLY A 98 -21.57 -5.51 -27.86
N ASP A 99 -20.72 -4.60 -27.41
CA ASP A 99 -19.58 -4.13 -28.17
C ASP A 99 -18.49 -5.19 -28.10
N ARG A 100 -18.01 -5.60 -29.27
CA ARG A 100 -16.86 -6.49 -29.45
C ARG A 100 -15.72 -6.01 -28.56
N VAL A 101 -15.45 -6.74 -27.50
CA VAL A 101 -14.19 -6.59 -26.78
C VAL A 101 -13.14 -7.14 -27.75
N GLU A 102 -12.33 -6.24 -28.32
CA GLU A 102 -11.20 -6.62 -29.16
C GLU A 102 -10.32 -7.57 -28.34
N GLU A 103 -9.94 -8.71 -28.94
CA GLU A 103 -8.97 -9.63 -28.34
C GLU A 103 -7.73 -8.81 -28.00
N LEU A 104 -7.42 -8.73 -26.70
CA LEU A 104 -6.20 -8.04 -26.25
C LEU A 104 -5.00 -8.64 -26.96
N ASP A 105 -4.19 -7.79 -27.57
CA ASP A 105 -2.95 -8.21 -28.20
C ASP A 105 -1.99 -8.77 -27.12
N THR A 106 -2.03 -10.09 -26.99
CA THR A 106 -1.19 -10.84 -26.01
C THR A 106 0.30 -10.66 -26.33
N ARG A 107 0.66 -10.40 -27.60
CA ARG A 107 2.03 -10.19 -28.03
C ARG A 107 2.59 -8.88 -27.48
N GLU A 108 1.83 -7.79 -27.56
CA GLU A 108 2.26 -6.49 -27.03
C GLU A 108 2.41 -6.55 -25.51
N THR A 109 1.45 -7.18 -24.82
CA THR A 109 1.55 -7.39 -23.36
C THR A 109 2.81 -8.19 -23.00
N SER A 110 3.13 -9.24 -23.77
CA SER A 110 4.32 -10.05 -23.53
C SER A 110 5.63 -9.27 -23.75
N LEU A 111 5.68 -8.34 -24.71
CA LEU A 111 6.82 -7.47 -24.93
C LEU A 111 7.03 -6.50 -23.75
N LEU A 112 5.97 -5.85 -23.29
CA LEU A 112 6.02 -4.96 -22.12
C LEU A 112 6.48 -5.71 -20.86
N VAL A 113 5.96 -6.93 -20.64
CA VAL A 113 6.37 -7.78 -19.51
C VAL A 113 7.87 -8.13 -19.63
N ALA A 114 8.36 -8.51 -20.83
CA ALA A 114 9.76 -8.85 -21.03
C ALA A 114 10.69 -7.65 -20.74
N GLU A 115 10.29 -6.44 -21.13
CA GLU A 115 11.03 -5.22 -20.86
C GLU A 115 11.14 -4.95 -19.35
N VAL A 116 10.02 -5.00 -18.62
CA VAL A 116 10.01 -4.80 -17.16
C VAL A 116 10.82 -5.88 -16.43
N LYS A 117 10.75 -7.14 -16.87
CA LYS A 117 11.60 -8.21 -16.33
C LYS A 117 13.08 -7.90 -16.49
N GLY A 118 13.49 -7.38 -17.67
CA GLY A 118 14.87 -6.93 -17.90
C GLY A 118 15.31 -5.85 -16.89
N TRP A 119 14.48 -4.89 -16.58
CA TRP A 119 14.79 -3.86 -15.59
C TRP A 119 14.87 -4.42 -14.16
N LEU A 120 13.92 -5.25 -13.76
CA LEU A 120 13.95 -5.89 -12.44
C LEU A 120 15.22 -6.72 -12.23
N MET A 121 15.68 -7.44 -13.26
CA MET A 121 16.93 -8.21 -13.17
C MET A 121 18.19 -7.32 -13.09
N LYS A 122 18.17 -6.12 -13.70
CA LYS A 122 19.22 -5.12 -13.46
C LYS A 122 19.24 -4.65 -12.01
N LEU A 123 18.07 -4.30 -11.46
CA LEU A 123 17.94 -3.92 -10.04
C LEU A 123 18.41 -5.03 -9.11
N ALA A 124 18.05 -6.28 -9.36
CA ALA A 124 18.51 -7.44 -8.59
C ALA A 124 20.06 -7.62 -8.64
N SER A 125 20.73 -6.99 -9.61
CA SER A 125 22.21 -6.96 -9.69
C SER A 125 22.83 -5.67 -9.12
N GLY A 126 22.04 -4.81 -8.48
CA GLY A 126 22.48 -3.53 -7.92
C GLY A 126 22.69 -2.43 -8.98
N LYS A 127 22.09 -2.57 -10.16
CA LYS A 127 22.20 -1.59 -11.25
C LYS A 127 20.84 -0.97 -11.56
N GLY A 128 20.65 0.26 -11.12
CA GLY A 128 19.46 1.05 -11.39
C GLY A 128 19.55 1.93 -12.64
N GLU A 129 18.45 2.58 -12.98
CA GLU A 129 18.34 3.56 -14.08
C GLU A 129 17.78 4.87 -13.54
N ILE A 130 18.59 5.66 -12.87
CA ILE A 130 18.19 6.99 -12.38
C ILE A 130 18.52 8.08 -13.41
N SER A 131 17.67 9.11 -13.45
CA SER A 131 17.89 10.26 -14.36
C SER A 131 19.16 11.04 -13.98
N PRO A 132 19.96 11.50 -14.97
CA PRO A 132 21.14 12.30 -14.69
C PRO A 132 20.78 13.67 -14.07
N SER A 133 21.67 14.14 -13.20
CA SER A 133 21.62 15.46 -12.57
C SER A 133 22.61 16.40 -13.26
N ALA A 134 22.09 17.52 -13.78
CA ALA A 134 22.95 18.53 -14.40
C ALA A 134 23.85 19.21 -13.36
N TYR A 135 23.38 19.37 -12.12
CA TYR A 135 24.15 19.92 -11.00
C TYR A 135 25.37 19.04 -10.69
N ASP A 136 25.14 17.76 -10.44
CA ASP A 136 26.20 16.82 -10.06
C ASP A 136 27.17 16.54 -11.19
N THR A 137 26.64 16.34 -12.42
CA THR A 137 27.48 16.18 -13.61
C THR A 137 28.39 17.40 -13.80
N ALA A 138 27.89 18.61 -13.60
CA ALA A 138 28.69 19.83 -13.68
C ALA A 138 29.80 19.88 -12.61
N TRP A 139 29.53 19.41 -11.38
CA TRP A 139 30.55 19.32 -10.35
C TRP A 139 31.68 18.35 -10.72
N VAL A 140 31.32 17.16 -11.22
CA VAL A 140 32.31 16.16 -11.64
C VAL A 140 33.12 16.63 -12.85
N ALA A 141 32.46 17.30 -13.78
CA ALA A 141 33.11 17.86 -14.98
C ALA A 141 34.17 18.97 -14.71
N ARG A 142 34.22 19.50 -13.46
CA ARG A 142 35.29 20.47 -13.08
C ARG A 142 36.65 19.82 -12.78
N ILE A 143 36.67 18.49 -12.68
CA ILE A 143 37.89 17.76 -12.35
C ILE A 143 38.87 17.86 -13.53
N ALA A 144 40.06 18.39 -13.25
CA ALA A 144 41.16 18.42 -14.22
C ALA A 144 41.90 17.10 -14.20
N SER A 145 42.41 16.69 -15.37
CA SER A 145 43.21 15.47 -15.51
C SER A 145 44.49 15.54 -14.65
N GLU A 146 44.85 14.43 -14.04
CA GLU A 146 46.11 14.33 -13.27
C GLU A 146 47.36 14.48 -14.16
N SER A 147 47.27 14.12 -15.44
CA SER A 147 48.37 14.19 -16.38
C SER A 147 48.57 15.60 -16.97
N ASP A 148 47.49 16.38 -17.13
CA ASP A 148 47.51 17.73 -17.65
C ASP A 148 46.35 18.54 -17.08
N SER A 149 46.65 19.43 -16.15
CA SER A 149 45.64 20.26 -15.48
C SER A 149 44.93 21.27 -16.42
N SER A 150 45.38 21.44 -17.63
CA SER A 150 44.69 22.24 -18.65
C SER A 150 43.57 21.48 -19.38
N LEU A 151 43.48 20.17 -19.17
CA LEU A 151 42.48 19.29 -19.76
C LEU A 151 41.51 18.75 -18.70
N PRO A 152 40.21 18.58 -19.05
CA PRO A 152 39.26 17.94 -18.14
C PRO A 152 39.52 16.44 -18.03
N GLU A 153 39.29 15.85 -16.89
CA GLU A 153 39.31 14.39 -16.65
C GLU A 153 38.15 13.69 -17.39
N PHE A 154 37.01 14.38 -17.53
CA PHE A 154 35.77 13.85 -18.14
C PHE A 154 35.28 14.79 -19.26
N PRO A 155 35.93 14.81 -20.43
CA PRO A 155 35.51 15.68 -21.54
C PRO A 155 34.11 15.37 -22.06
N GLU A 156 33.66 14.10 -22.01
CA GLU A 156 32.32 13.69 -22.41
C GLU A 156 31.22 14.29 -21.51
N ALA A 157 31.51 14.51 -20.24
CA ALA A 157 30.59 15.18 -19.31
C ALA A 157 30.38 16.66 -19.72
N LEU A 158 31.41 17.33 -20.17
CA LEU A 158 31.31 18.70 -20.70
C LEU A 158 30.48 18.76 -21.99
N GLU A 159 30.67 17.77 -22.88
CA GLU A 159 29.87 17.62 -24.09
C GLU A 159 28.39 17.37 -23.72
N TRP A 160 28.13 16.48 -22.74
CA TRP A 160 26.78 16.23 -22.26
C TRP A 160 26.13 17.51 -21.70
N ILE A 161 26.85 18.31 -20.90
CA ILE A 161 26.34 19.57 -20.36
C ILE A 161 25.92 20.51 -21.48
N ILE A 162 26.74 20.67 -22.53
CA ILE A 162 26.42 21.53 -23.68
C ILE A 162 25.15 21.02 -24.39
N ASN A 163 25.04 19.72 -24.61
CA ASN A 163 23.99 19.10 -25.41
C ASN A 163 22.66 18.97 -24.61
N SER A 164 22.72 18.96 -23.28
CA SER A 164 21.54 18.86 -22.37
C SER A 164 20.90 20.19 -22.01
N GLN A 165 21.39 21.33 -22.57
CA GLN A 165 20.81 22.64 -22.35
C GLN A 165 19.39 22.69 -22.93
N LEU A 166 18.44 23.14 -22.11
CA LEU A 166 17.04 23.26 -22.49
C LEU A 166 16.78 24.46 -23.42
N PRO A 167 15.66 24.47 -24.17
CA PRO A 167 15.35 25.54 -25.11
C PRO A 167 15.23 26.93 -24.48
N ASP A 168 14.92 27.02 -23.18
CA ASP A 168 14.87 28.29 -22.41
C ASP A 168 16.27 28.76 -21.94
N GLY A 169 17.30 28.01 -22.24
CA GLY A 169 18.69 28.30 -21.87
C GLY A 169 19.12 27.74 -20.53
N SER A 170 18.25 27.04 -19.78
CA SER A 170 18.55 26.46 -18.46
C SER A 170 19.00 24.99 -18.55
N TRP A 171 19.33 24.43 -17.40
CA TRP A 171 19.56 23.00 -17.16
C TRP A 171 18.68 22.53 -16.01
N GLY A 172 18.35 21.25 -15.97
CA GLY A 172 17.51 20.59 -14.97
C GLY A 172 16.42 19.72 -15.62
N ASP A 173 15.43 19.27 -14.84
CA ASP A 173 14.32 18.47 -15.37
C ASP A 173 13.44 19.32 -16.31
N ASP A 174 13.23 18.83 -17.53
CA ASP A 174 12.45 19.51 -18.58
C ASP A 174 10.92 19.35 -18.36
N ARG A 175 10.50 18.34 -17.60
CA ARG A 175 9.09 17.99 -17.37
C ARG A 175 8.46 18.76 -16.23
N HIS A 176 9.24 19.17 -15.25
CA HIS A 176 8.78 19.88 -14.05
C HIS A 176 9.61 21.14 -13.83
N LEU A 177 8.99 22.30 -14.03
CA LEU A 177 9.66 23.57 -13.73
C LEU A 177 9.72 23.77 -12.21
N GLN A 178 10.75 23.21 -11.58
CA GLN A 178 11.13 23.57 -10.21
C GLN A 178 12.17 24.67 -10.29
N LEU A 179 11.74 25.88 -9.98
CA LEU A 179 12.57 27.07 -10.24
C LEU A 179 13.90 27.01 -9.49
N TYR A 180 13.91 26.50 -8.26
CA TYR A 180 15.13 26.39 -7.44
C TYR A 180 16.12 25.38 -8.02
N ASP A 181 15.65 24.22 -8.45
CA ASP A 181 16.48 23.21 -9.13
C ASP A 181 17.04 23.75 -10.43
N ARG A 182 16.18 24.34 -11.27
CA ARG A 182 16.58 24.91 -12.56
C ARG A 182 17.62 26.04 -12.41
N VAL A 183 17.48 26.89 -11.39
CA VAL A 183 18.42 27.98 -11.10
C VAL A 183 19.75 27.41 -10.59
N LEU A 184 19.72 26.46 -9.66
CA LEU A 184 20.92 25.84 -9.09
C LEU A 184 21.69 25.03 -10.14
N SER A 185 21.00 24.17 -10.90
CA SER A 185 21.58 23.37 -11.97
C SER A 185 22.16 24.24 -13.08
N THR A 186 21.45 25.31 -13.48
CA THR A 186 21.96 26.26 -14.48
C THR A 186 23.21 26.98 -13.97
N LEU A 187 23.21 27.41 -12.73
CA LEU A 187 24.38 28.10 -12.14
C LEU A 187 25.60 27.18 -12.07
N SER A 188 25.42 25.90 -11.68
CA SER A 188 26.49 24.90 -11.64
C SER A 188 27.09 24.66 -13.04
N CYS A 189 26.25 24.48 -14.06
CA CYS A 189 26.69 24.29 -15.44
C CYS A 189 27.44 25.54 -15.96
N LEU A 190 26.95 26.74 -15.70
CA LEU A 190 27.61 27.97 -16.12
C LEU A 190 29.00 28.16 -15.48
N VAL A 191 29.11 27.90 -14.18
CA VAL A 191 30.39 27.93 -13.46
C VAL A 191 31.37 26.94 -14.10
N THR A 192 30.93 25.73 -14.39
CA THR A 192 31.77 24.69 -15.02
C THR A 192 32.21 25.06 -16.43
N LEU A 193 31.28 25.47 -17.29
CA LEU A 193 31.61 25.90 -18.65
C LEU A 193 32.55 27.12 -18.66
N LYS A 194 32.34 28.07 -17.72
CA LYS A 194 33.19 29.24 -17.59
C LYS A 194 34.59 28.89 -17.08
N THR A 195 34.73 27.90 -16.21
CA THR A 195 36.02 27.42 -15.70
C THR A 195 36.88 26.86 -16.82
N TRP A 196 36.28 26.13 -17.76
CA TRP A 196 36.97 25.58 -18.95
C TRP A 196 37.01 26.53 -20.15
N ASP A 197 36.40 27.69 -20.07
CA ASP A 197 36.26 28.69 -21.15
C ASP A 197 35.67 28.09 -22.45
N ILE A 198 34.66 27.24 -22.33
CA ILE A 198 33.98 26.56 -23.45
C ILE A 198 32.48 26.89 -23.45
N GLY A 199 31.77 26.58 -24.55
CA GLY A 199 30.31 26.68 -24.59
C GLY A 199 29.79 28.13 -24.49
N HIS A 200 30.47 29.11 -25.08
CA HIS A 200 30.14 30.56 -24.94
C HIS A 200 28.66 30.88 -25.25
N ASN A 201 28.08 30.19 -26.28
CA ASN A 201 26.66 30.38 -26.60
C ASN A 201 25.74 29.86 -25.47
N SER A 202 26.06 28.69 -24.92
CA SER A 202 25.34 28.10 -23.80
C SER A 202 25.44 28.95 -22.53
N ILE A 203 26.65 29.54 -22.28
CA ILE A 203 26.87 30.49 -21.21
C ILE A 203 25.97 31.73 -21.38
N ALA A 204 25.89 32.30 -22.59
CA ALA A 204 25.04 33.45 -22.85
C ALA A 204 23.56 33.20 -22.61
N GLN A 205 23.05 32.03 -23.07
CA GLN A 205 21.66 31.64 -22.88
C GLN A 205 21.33 31.34 -21.42
N GLY A 206 22.18 30.58 -20.72
CA GLY A 206 21.98 30.29 -19.29
C GLY A 206 22.07 31.54 -18.39
N THR A 207 23.00 32.46 -18.73
CA THR A 207 23.09 33.78 -18.04
C THR A 207 21.80 34.58 -18.22
N LYS A 208 21.22 34.57 -19.42
CA LYS A 208 19.93 35.20 -19.68
C LYS A 208 18.83 34.55 -18.83
N PHE A 209 18.75 33.22 -18.78
CA PHE A 209 17.79 32.52 -17.95
C PHE A 209 17.90 32.92 -16.47
N LEU A 210 19.12 32.95 -15.91
CA LEU A 210 19.33 33.34 -14.51
C LEU A 210 18.90 34.78 -14.22
N ARG A 211 19.20 35.71 -15.14
CA ARG A 211 18.75 37.15 -14.99
C ARG A 211 17.23 37.27 -14.91
N GLU A 212 16.51 36.48 -15.70
CA GLU A 212 15.05 36.52 -15.80
C GLU A 212 14.34 35.78 -14.63
N ASN A 213 15.02 34.82 -13.98
CA ASN A 213 14.39 33.91 -13.06
C ASN A 213 14.88 34.01 -11.60
N MET A 214 16.13 34.41 -11.34
CA MET A 214 16.60 34.59 -9.96
C MET A 214 15.80 35.63 -9.19
N ILE A 215 15.27 36.65 -9.85
CA ILE A 215 14.41 37.67 -9.25
C ILE A 215 13.03 37.15 -8.84
N LYS A 216 12.63 35.96 -9.30
CA LYS A 216 11.35 35.32 -8.98
C LYS A 216 11.46 34.41 -7.75
N LEU A 217 12.68 34.14 -7.25
CA LEU A 217 12.89 33.33 -6.07
C LEU A 217 12.36 34.02 -4.82
N LYS A 218 11.69 33.29 -3.95
CA LYS A 218 11.08 33.80 -2.70
C LYS A 218 11.52 32.97 -1.51
N GLN A 219 11.62 33.56 -0.32
CA GLN A 219 12.12 32.85 0.85
C GLN A 219 11.11 31.90 1.49
N ASP A 220 9.81 32.11 1.27
CA ASP A 220 8.74 31.38 1.99
C ASP A 220 7.98 30.35 1.13
N ASP A 221 8.48 29.97 -0.04
CA ASP A 221 7.74 29.10 -0.93
C ASP A 221 7.71 27.62 -0.49
N GLY A 222 8.46 27.24 0.56
CA GLY A 222 8.57 25.83 0.99
C GLY A 222 9.17 24.90 -0.09
N ASP A 223 9.70 25.49 -1.16
CA ASP A 223 10.19 24.79 -2.36
C ASP A 223 11.71 24.65 -2.40
N LEU A 224 12.40 24.94 -1.28
CA LEU A 224 13.86 24.85 -1.22
C LEU A 224 14.30 23.38 -1.26
N LEU A 225 15.19 23.08 -2.19
CA LEU A 225 15.87 21.79 -2.21
C LEU A 225 16.69 21.58 -0.96
N SER A 226 16.80 20.34 -0.49
CA SER A 226 17.70 19.97 0.59
C SER A 226 19.13 20.41 0.25
N GLY A 227 19.77 21.16 1.14
CA GLY A 227 21.11 21.72 0.91
C GLY A 227 21.17 22.99 0.05
N PHE A 228 20.09 23.42 -0.60
CA PHE A 228 20.08 24.63 -1.45
C PHE A 228 20.60 25.85 -0.71
N GLU A 229 20.21 26.04 0.54
CA GLU A 229 20.62 27.19 1.35
C GLU A 229 22.12 27.27 1.65
N VAL A 230 22.86 26.22 1.46
CA VAL A 230 24.33 26.21 1.61
C VAL A 230 25.03 26.14 0.25
N THR A 231 24.51 25.37 -0.69
CA THR A 231 25.15 25.19 -2.01
C THR A 231 24.95 26.40 -2.92
N PHE A 232 23.76 26.99 -2.97
CA PHE A 232 23.48 28.12 -3.87
C PHE A 232 24.29 29.39 -3.54
N PRO A 233 24.41 29.83 -2.26
CA PRO A 233 25.27 30.99 -1.93
C PRO A 233 26.74 30.77 -2.27
N MET A 234 27.26 29.55 -2.04
CA MET A 234 28.62 29.20 -2.40
C MET A 234 28.84 29.28 -3.91
N MET A 235 27.92 28.71 -4.69
CA MET A 235 27.96 28.78 -6.16
C MET A 235 27.87 30.21 -6.70
N LEU A 236 27.08 31.10 -6.06
CA LEU A 236 27.03 32.52 -6.40
C LEU A 236 28.37 33.20 -6.16
N HIS A 237 29.06 32.82 -5.07
CA HIS A 237 30.39 33.37 -4.78
C HIS A 237 31.39 32.98 -5.88
N GLU A 238 31.44 31.74 -6.29
CA GLU A 238 32.29 31.25 -7.40
C GLU A 238 31.94 31.94 -8.73
N ALA A 239 30.64 32.03 -9.06
CA ALA A 239 30.16 32.72 -10.26
C ALA A 239 30.62 34.18 -10.33
N LYS A 240 30.63 34.88 -9.18
CA LYS A 240 31.12 36.25 -9.07
C LYS A 240 32.62 36.34 -9.30
N GLN A 241 33.41 35.42 -8.80
CA GLN A 241 34.86 35.33 -9.06
C GLN A 241 35.19 35.08 -10.54
N LEU A 242 34.35 34.29 -11.22
CA LEU A 242 34.50 33.99 -12.66
C LEU A 242 33.93 35.11 -13.55
N GLY A 243 33.36 36.17 -13.00
CA GLY A 243 32.82 37.30 -13.71
C GLY A 243 31.54 36.99 -14.54
N LEU A 244 30.72 36.05 -14.08
CA LEU A 244 29.40 35.84 -14.69
C LEU A 244 28.48 37.02 -14.42
N ASP A 245 27.78 37.51 -15.45
CA ASP A 245 26.92 38.70 -15.34
C ASP A 245 25.48 38.32 -15.00
N ILE A 246 25.23 38.05 -13.69
CA ILE A 246 23.95 37.62 -13.12
C ILE A 246 23.55 38.53 -11.94
N PRO A 247 22.26 38.57 -11.52
CA PRO A 247 21.82 39.44 -10.40
C PRO A 247 22.24 38.86 -9.04
N TYR A 248 23.41 39.26 -8.54
CA TYR A 248 23.95 38.80 -7.24
C TYR A 248 23.21 39.34 -6.04
N GLU A 249 22.65 40.55 -6.12
CA GLU A 249 22.03 41.27 -5.01
C GLU A 249 20.53 41.40 -5.21
N THR A 250 19.81 40.28 -5.04
CA THR A 250 18.35 40.27 -4.95
C THR A 250 17.92 40.27 -3.46
N GLU A 251 16.66 40.55 -3.19
CA GLU A 251 16.13 40.47 -1.83
C GLU A 251 16.26 39.00 -1.32
N PHE A 252 15.95 38.05 -2.16
CA PHE A 252 16.10 36.63 -1.86
C PHE A 252 17.54 36.25 -1.49
N THR A 253 18.53 36.59 -2.32
CA THR A 253 19.95 36.25 -2.08
C THR A 253 20.47 36.84 -0.78
N ARG A 254 20.10 38.11 -0.47
CA ARG A 254 20.48 38.77 0.77
C ARG A 254 19.89 38.08 2.02
N LEU A 255 18.61 37.69 1.97
CA LEU A 255 17.94 36.99 3.07
C LEU A 255 18.49 35.57 3.24
N LEU A 256 18.73 34.89 2.13
CA LEU A 256 19.33 33.59 2.11
C LEU A 256 20.73 33.56 2.73
N GLU A 257 21.58 34.51 2.36
CA GLU A 257 22.94 34.66 2.94
C GLU A 257 22.91 34.83 4.46
N ILE A 258 21.97 35.61 5.00
CA ILE A 258 21.78 35.80 6.43
C ILE A 258 21.37 34.47 7.09
N SER A 259 20.45 33.74 6.45
CA SER A 259 19.97 32.42 6.92
C SER A 259 21.11 31.41 6.91
N THR A 260 21.85 31.34 5.79
CA THR A 260 23.00 30.45 5.61
C THR A 260 24.05 30.65 6.68
N LYS A 261 24.49 31.89 6.94
CA LYS A 261 25.46 32.22 8.01
C LYS A 261 24.98 31.75 9.37
N LYS A 262 23.68 31.87 9.68
CA LYS A 262 23.11 31.39 10.95
C LYS A 262 23.09 29.85 11.02
N LYS A 263 22.85 29.16 9.91
CA LYS A 263 22.84 27.69 9.85
C LYS A 263 24.27 27.14 9.94
N LEU A 264 25.18 27.66 9.15
CA LEU A 264 26.60 27.26 9.19
C LEU A 264 27.22 27.44 10.59
N ALA A 265 26.90 28.53 11.28
CA ALA A 265 27.38 28.75 12.66
C ALA A 265 26.84 27.73 13.68
N LYS A 266 25.78 27.00 13.35
CA LYS A 266 25.20 25.96 14.23
C LYS A 266 25.73 24.56 13.94
N ILE A 267 26.46 24.37 12.84
CA ILE A 267 27.00 23.07 12.46
C ILE A 267 28.09 22.66 13.47
N PRO A 268 27.91 21.52 14.19
CA PRO A 268 28.91 21.07 15.14
C PRO A 268 30.05 20.40 14.39
N LEU A 269 31.13 21.13 14.11
CA LEU A 269 32.30 20.63 13.36
C LEU A 269 32.86 19.33 13.94
N ASP A 270 32.86 19.20 15.28
CA ASP A 270 33.33 17.95 15.93
C ASP A 270 32.50 16.73 15.51
N LYS A 271 31.17 16.88 15.37
CA LYS A 271 30.30 15.80 14.85
C LYS A 271 30.54 15.56 13.37
N LEU A 272 30.62 16.61 12.57
CA LEU A 272 30.92 16.50 11.14
C LEU A 272 32.22 15.75 10.87
N HIS A 273 33.22 15.89 11.73
CA HIS A 273 34.52 15.26 11.63
C HIS A 273 34.62 13.87 12.28
N SER A 274 33.59 13.40 12.98
CA SER A 274 33.68 12.18 13.81
C SER A 274 32.69 11.08 13.45
N ALA A 275 31.58 11.42 12.77
CA ALA A 275 30.52 10.46 12.43
C ALA A 275 29.85 10.80 11.10
N PRO A 276 29.40 9.80 10.32
CA PRO A 276 28.59 10.04 9.14
C PRO A 276 27.28 10.74 9.53
N THR A 277 26.99 11.85 8.82
CA THR A 277 25.73 12.60 8.94
C THR A 277 25.29 13.04 7.55
N THR A 278 24.04 13.46 7.39
CA THR A 278 23.48 14.00 6.14
C THR A 278 24.27 15.19 5.59
N LEU A 279 25.06 15.88 6.43
CA LEU A 279 25.94 16.96 6.00
C LEU A 279 27.02 16.51 4.99
N LEU A 280 27.40 15.25 5.01
CA LEU A 280 28.34 14.69 4.02
C LEU A 280 27.78 14.71 2.58
N TYR A 281 26.45 14.83 2.43
CA TYR A 281 25.81 14.92 1.14
C TYR A 281 25.97 16.30 0.45
N SER A 282 26.30 17.35 1.22
CA SER A 282 26.39 18.74 0.72
C SER A 282 27.72 19.40 1.09
N LEU A 283 28.83 18.64 1.12
CA LEU A 283 30.16 19.15 1.50
C LEU A 283 30.63 20.29 0.60
N GLU A 284 30.21 20.31 -0.66
CA GLU A 284 30.50 21.38 -1.60
C GLU A 284 29.87 22.72 -1.19
N GLY A 285 28.78 22.71 -0.44
CA GLY A 285 28.15 23.89 0.13
C GLY A 285 28.75 24.35 1.46
N LEU A 286 29.64 23.56 2.06
CA LEU A 286 30.21 23.83 3.38
C LEU A 286 31.66 24.36 3.32
N GLN A 287 32.18 24.69 2.12
CA GLN A 287 33.57 25.06 1.91
C GLN A 287 34.02 26.34 2.69
N ASP A 288 33.09 27.18 3.11
CA ASP A 288 33.35 28.38 3.94
C ASP A 288 33.62 28.03 5.43
N LEU A 289 33.41 26.77 5.85
CA LEU A 289 33.73 26.30 7.18
C LEU A 289 35.20 25.82 7.25
N GLU A 290 35.78 25.89 8.45
CA GLU A 290 37.12 25.33 8.70
C GLU A 290 37.07 23.79 8.77
N ILE A 291 36.84 23.12 7.62
CA ILE A 291 36.74 21.66 7.51
C ILE A 291 38.14 21.04 7.52
N ASP A 292 38.32 20.08 8.42
CA ASP A 292 39.48 19.19 8.38
C ASP A 292 39.21 18.04 7.39
N TRP A 293 39.58 18.23 6.13
CA TRP A 293 39.37 17.29 5.03
C TRP A 293 40.01 15.90 5.30
N GLN A 294 41.07 15.82 6.10
CA GLN A 294 41.67 14.54 6.47
C GLN A 294 40.79 13.73 7.45
N LYS A 295 39.99 14.43 8.27
CA LYS A 295 38.98 13.76 9.09
C LYS A 295 37.78 13.34 8.25
N ILE A 296 37.34 14.16 7.31
CA ILE A 296 36.26 13.82 6.39
C ILE A 296 36.60 12.55 5.59
N LEU A 297 37.83 12.40 5.10
CA LEU A 297 38.24 11.18 4.39
C LEU A 297 38.04 9.88 5.19
N LYS A 298 38.04 9.94 6.52
CA LYS A 298 37.76 8.76 7.36
C LYS A 298 36.29 8.36 7.40
N LEU A 299 35.41 9.23 6.97
CA LEU A 299 33.96 9.02 6.88
C LEU A 299 33.52 8.59 5.47
N GLN A 300 34.47 8.29 4.60
CA GLN A 300 34.23 7.84 3.23
C GLN A 300 33.55 6.47 3.20
N SER A 301 32.54 6.31 2.36
CA SER A 301 31.91 5.03 2.08
C SER A 301 32.89 4.01 1.45
N LYS A 302 32.54 2.73 1.48
CA LYS A 302 33.41 1.65 0.96
C LYS A 302 33.73 1.82 -0.53
N ASP A 303 32.79 2.34 -1.31
CA ASP A 303 32.94 2.61 -2.73
C ASP A 303 33.74 3.87 -3.05
N GLY A 304 34.11 4.67 -2.06
CA GLY A 304 34.85 5.92 -2.23
C GLY A 304 33.98 7.16 -2.28
N SER A 305 32.65 7.03 -2.14
CA SER A 305 31.72 8.17 -2.14
C SER A 305 31.58 8.82 -0.73
N PHE A 306 30.94 9.98 -0.72
CA PHE A 306 30.41 10.63 0.47
C PHE A 306 28.88 10.64 0.36
N LEU A 307 28.23 9.72 1.07
CA LEU A 307 26.77 9.47 1.02
C LEU A 307 26.21 9.32 -0.39
N SER A 308 26.93 8.60 -1.25
CA SER A 308 26.53 8.38 -2.65
C SER A 308 26.35 9.67 -3.48
N SER A 309 26.89 10.82 -3.03
CA SER A 309 26.80 12.11 -3.72
C SER A 309 28.00 12.33 -4.65
N PRO A 310 27.80 12.40 -5.98
CA PRO A 310 28.89 12.72 -6.91
C PRO A 310 29.45 14.13 -6.73
N SER A 311 28.60 15.16 -6.47
CA SER A 311 29.04 16.54 -6.25
C SER A 311 29.87 16.69 -4.99
N SER A 312 29.44 16.16 -3.86
CA SER A 312 30.22 16.13 -2.62
C SER A 312 31.54 15.39 -2.79
N THR A 313 31.50 14.24 -3.44
CA THR A 313 32.72 13.43 -3.68
C THR A 313 33.70 14.15 -4.61
N ALA A 314 33.18 14.83 -5.65
CA ALA A 314 34.01 15.69 -6.52
C ALA A 314 34.66 16.85 -5.74
N CYS A 315 33.90 17.49 -4.84
CA CYS A 315 34.42 18.54 -3.97
C CYS A 315 35.57 18.01 -3.09
N VAL A 316 35.38 16.88 -2.42
CA VAL A 316 36.44 16.25 -1.60
C VAL A 316 37.66 15.90 -2.44
N TYR A 317 37.48 15.31 -3.63
CA TYR A 317 38.59 15.05 -4.54
C TYR A 317 39.35 16.31 -4.92
N LEU A 318 38.67 17.38 -5.27
CA LEU A 318 39.30 18.67 -5.60
C LEU A 318 40.15 19.22 -4.46
N LYS A 319 39.71 19.02 -3.19
CA LYS A 319 40.45 19.49 -2.00
C LYS A 319 41.57 18.55 -1.55
N THR A 320 41.45 17.25 -1.77
CA THR A 320 42.35 16.24 -1.15
C THR A 320 43.15 15.42 -2.12
N LYS A 321 42.73 15.36 -3.41
CA LYS A 321 43.24 14.45 -4.43
C LYS A 321 43.21 12.97 -4.02
N ASP A 322 42.15 12.58 -3.25
CA ASP A 322 41.98 11.21 -2.81
C ASP A 322 41.64 10.27 -3.98
N ARG A 323 42.42 9.22 -4.14
CA ARG A 323 42.28 8.28 -5.26
C ARG A 323 40.99 7.45 -5.23
N LYS A 324 40.47 7.14 -4.04
CA LYS A 324 39.19 6.39 -3.94
C LYS A 324 38.02 7.24 -4.40
N SER A 325 38.02 8.53 -4.05
CA SER A 325 37.03 9.47 -4.54
C SER A 325 37.04 9.58 -6.06
N LEU A 326 38.25 9.64 -6.65
CA LEU A 326 38.37 9.68 -8.14
C LEU A 326 37.87 8.37 -8.77
N GLN A 327 38.24 7.23 -8.20
CA GLN A 327 37.80 5.92 -8.71
C GLN A 327 36.28 5.77 -8.68
N TYR A 328 35.64 6.21 -7.59
CA TYR A 328 34.18 6.24 -7.50
C TYR A 328 33.58 7.11 -8.63
N LEU A 329 34.11 8.30 -8.84
CA LEU A 329 33.61 9.21 -9.90
C LEU A 329 33.81 8.63 -11.30
N GLN A 330 34.95 7.99 -11.56
CA GLN A 330 35.21 7.29 -12.84
C GLN A 330 34.18 6.17 -13.06
N ASN A 331 33.97 5.32 -12.07
CA ASN A 331 32.96 4.25 -12.14
C ASN A 331 31.56 4.81 -12.39
N ALA A 332 31.17 5.87 -11.66
CA ALA A 332 29.86 6.50 -11.80
C ALA A 332 29.68 7.11 -13.20
N MET A 333 30.71 7.77 -13.72
CA MET A 333 30.69 8.34 -15.07
C MET A 333 30.56 7.27 -16.18
N GLU A 334 31.32 6.17 -16.07
CA GLU A 334 31.24 5.07 -17.03
C GLU A 334 29.88 4.36 -16.98
N ASP A 335 29.38 4.02 -15.77
CA ASP A 335 28.09 3.33 -15.60
C ASP A 335 26.88 4.19 -16.01
N GLN A 336 27.01 5.52 -15.93
CA GLN A 336 25.94 6.48 -16.23
C GLN A 336 26.15 7.26 -17.54
N ASN A 337 26.97 6.73 -18.47
CA ASN A 337 27.22 7.34 -19.76
C ASN A 337 27.66 8.82 -19.67
N TYR A 338 28.54 9.11 -18.71
CA TYR A 338 29.16 10.43 -18.47
C TYR A 338 28.18 11.54 -18.01
N ALA A 339 26.99 11.14 -17.44
CA ALA A 339 26.01 12.05 -16.88
C ALA A 339 25.47 11.50 -15.56
N VAL A 340 26.15 11.80 -14.46
CA VAL A 340 25.84 11.23 -13.15
C VAL A 340 24.52 11.72 -12.55
N PRO A 341 23.80 10.87 -11.83
CA PRO A 341 22.63 11.26 -11.05
C PRO A 341 23.03 12.03 -9.77
N CYS A 342 22.02 12.50 -9.02
CA CYS A 342 22.25 13.17 -7.74
C CYS A 342 22.71 12.21 -6.62
N HIS A 343 22.39 10.94 -6.75
CA HIS A 343 22.86 9.84 -5.89
C HIS A 343 23.34 8.68 -6.73
N TYR A 344 24.49 8.11 -6.39
CA TYR A 344 25.02 6.91 -7.03
C TYR A 344 25.87 6.10 -6.03
N PRO A 345 25.54 4.82 -5.75
CA PRO A 345 24.30 4.14 -6.15
C PRO A 345 23.09 4.63 -5.36
N ILE A 346 21.90 4.43 -5.94
CA ILE A 346 20.58 4.62 -5.30
C ILE A 346 19.74 3.34 -5.45
N ASP A 347 20.41 2.24 -5.56
CA ASP A 347 19.92 0.93 -5.94
C ASP A 347 18.88 0.35 -4.98
N LEU A 348 18.99 0.60 -3.67
CA LEU A 348 18.03 0.12 -2.68
C LEU A 348 16.72 0.90 -2.76
N PHE A 349 16.78 2.23 -2.81
CA PHE A 349 15.61 3.08 -2.99
C PHE A 349 14.86 2.72 -4.27
N GLU A 350 15.56 2.64 -5.41
CA GLU A 350 14.93 2.31 -6.68
C GLU A 350 14.29 0.93 -6.66
N SER A 351 14.97 -0.07 -6.11
CA SER A 351 14.46 -1.44 -5.95
C SER A 351 13.16 -1.46 -5.17
N LEU A 352 13.12 -0.78 -4.02
CA LEU A 352 11.94 -0.72 -3.16
C LEU A 352 10.77 -0.01 -3.82
N TRP A 353 11.01 1.14 -4.44
CA TRP A 353 9.98 1.92 -5.11
C TRP A 353 9.38 1.20 -6.33
N VAL A 354 10.21 0.50 -7.10
CA VAL A 354 9.74 -0.26 -8.26
C VAL A 354 8.88 -1.44 -7.81
N VAL A 355 9.32 -2.20 -6.79
CA VAL A 355 8.54 -3.33 -6.26
C VAL A 355 7.22 -2.83 -5.66
N ASP A 356 7.24 -1.78 -4.80
CA ASP A 356 6.04 -1.17 -4.24
C ASP A 356 5.06 -0.75 -5.34
N THR A 357 5.56 -0.10 -6.38
CA THR A 357 4.75 0.35 -7.52
C THR A 357 4.08 -0.81 -8.26
N ILE A 358 4.85 -1.86 -8.58
CA ILE A 358 4.35 -3.05 -9.30
C ILE A 358 3.26 -3.76 -8.49
N GLU A 359 3.48 -3.95 -7.19
CA GLU A 359 2.51 -4.59 -6.30
C GLU A 359 1.25 -3.75 -6.12
N ARG A 360 1.40 -2.46 -5.89
CA ARG A 360 0.27 -1.55 -5.72
C ARG A 360 -0.55 -1.35 -7.00
N LEU A 361 0.04 -1.50 -8.17
CA LEU A 361 -0.66 -1.55 -9.45
C LEU A 361 -1.33 -2.91 -9.72
N GLY A 362 -1.00 -3.94 -8.93
CA GLY A 362 -1.54 -5.31 -9.05
C GLY A 362 -1.07 -6.04 -10.29
N ILE A 363 0.16 -5.77 -10.73
CA ILE A 363 0.81 -6.43 -11.87
C ILE A 363 1.97 -7.34 -11.45
N ASP A 364 2.17 -7.53 -10.15
CA ASP A 364 3.15 -8.44 -9.54
C ASP A 364 2.99 -9.89 -10.02
N VAL A 365 1.79 -10.26 -10.44
CA VAL A 365 1.48 -11.58 -11.01
C VAL A 365 2.39 -11.97 -12.19
N PHE A 366 2.94 -11.00 -12.91
CA PHE A 366 3.86 -11.20 -14.04
C PHE A 366 5.33 -11.30 -13.63
N PHE A 367 5.69 -10.93 -12.39
CA PHE A 367 7.06 -10.65 -11.98
C PHE A 367 7.48 -11.32 -10.66
N ARG A 368 6.78 -12.38 -10.23
CA ARG A 368 6.99 -13.02 -8.91
C ARG A 368 8.45 -13.43 -8.66
N ASP A 369 9.09 -14.01 -9.66
CA ASP A 369 10.48 -14.48 -9.54
C ASP A 369 11.48 -13.31 -9.56
N GLU A 370 11.24 -12.33 -10.40
CA GLU A 370 12.06 -11.14 -10.51
C GLU A 370 11.96 -10.26 -9.25
N ILE A 371 10.74 -10.07 -8.71
CA ILE A 371 10.51 -9.38 -7.43
C ILE A 371 11.27 -10.11 -6.32
N LYS A 372 11.18 -11.45 -6.27
CA LYS A 372 11.95 -12.19 -5.27
C LYS A 372 13.44 -11.94 -5.37
N ALA A 373 14.00 -11.93 -6.59
CA ALA A 373 15.44 -11.67 -6.79
C ALA A 373 15.82 -10.25 -6.33
N VAL A 374 14.99 -9.24 -6.62
CA VAL A 374 15.20 -7.86 -6.15
C VAL A 374 15.13 -7.80 -4.62
N LEU A 375 14.17 -8.47 -4.00
CA LEU A 375 14.03 -8.46 -2.54
C LEU A 375 15.13 -9.26 -1.84
N ASP A 376 15.63 -10.35 -2.43
CA ASP A 376 16.82 -11.06 -1.93
C ASP A 376 18.04 -10.12 -1.92
N TYR A 377 18.20 -9.29 -2.96
CA TYR A 377 19.23 -8.26 -3.04
C TYR A 377 19.05 -7.22 -1.92
N VAL A 378 17.88 -6.60 -1.79
CA VAL A 378 17.60 -5.60 -0.74
C VAL A 378 17.81 -6.19 0.64
N TYR A 379 17.31 -7.40 0.91
CA TYR A 379 17.45 -8.06 2.20
C TYR A 379 18.92 -8.32 2.60
N SER A 380 19.82 -8.49 1.63
CA SER A 380 21.24 -8.65 1.92
C SER A 380 21.89 -7.42 2.57
N PHE A 381 21.25 -6.25 2.49
CA PHE A 381 21.67 -4.99 3.11
C PHE A 381 20.83 -4.61 4.33
N TRP A 382 19.75 -5.35 4.63
CA TRP A 382 18.94 -5.09 5.82
C TRP A 382 19.75 -5.29 7.11
N THR A 383 19.64 -4.34 8.04
CA THR A 383 20.24 -4.41 9.38
C THR A 383 19.19 -4.19 10.47
N ASN A 384 19.54 -4.45 11.73
CA ASN A 384 18.67 -4.12 12.87
C ASN A 384 18.48 -2.60 13.07
N GLU A 385 19.25 -1.78 12.37
CA GLU A 385 19.11 -0.32 12.32
C GLU A 385 18.41 0.15 11.02
N GLY A 386 17.86 -0.76 10.21
CA GLY A 386 17.24 -0.47 8.92
C GLY A 386 18.24 -0.36 7.79
N ILE A 387 17.88 0.43 6.77
CA ILE A 387 18.71 0.68 5.59
C ILE A 387 18.64 2.16 5.16
N GLY A 388 19.54 2.57 4.28
CA GLY A 388 19.47 3.84 3.53
C GLY A 388 19.19 3.58 2.05
N TRP A 389 19.24 4.64 1.24
CA TRP A 389 18.86 4.63 -0.18
C TRP A 389 19.79 3.83 -1.10
N GLY A 390 21.01 3.54 -0.68
CA GLY A 390 22.00 2.82 -1.51
C GLY A 390 22.78 1.79 -0.72
N SER A 391 23.24 0.76 -1.38
CA SER A 391 23.98 -0.38 -0.81
C SER A 391 25.28 0.00 -0.11
N THR A 392 25.83 1.17 -0.38
CA THR A 392 27.04 1.73 0.23
C THR A 392 26.78 2.90 1.17
N CYS A 393 25.50 3.28 1.36
CA CYS A 393 25.11 4.39 2.23
C CYS A 393 25.47 4.10 3.69
N LEU A 394 26.02 5.10 4.38
CA LEU A 394 26.42 5.01 5.81
C LEU A 394 25.35 5.56 6.77
N VAL A 395 24.27 6.09 6.23
CA VAL A 395 23.18 6.70 7.01
C VAL A 395 21.90 5.98 6.63
N ASN A 396 21.14 5.54 7.63
CA ASN A 396 19.81 4.98 7.42
C ASN A 396 18.78 6.09 7.50
N ASP A 397 17.73 5.98 6.69
CA ASP A 397 16.61 6.90 6.70
C ASP A 397 15.30 6.15 6.96
N ILE A 398 14.28 6.92 7.34
CA ILE A 398 12.99 6.32 7.71
C ILE A 398 12.18 5.88 6.51
N ASP A 399 12.30 6.56 5.36
CA ASP A 399 11.52 6.26 4.17
C ASP A 399 11.88 4.87 3.63
N ASP A 400 13.18 4.67 3.34
CA ASP A 400 13.69 3.39 2.85
C ASP A 400 13.56 2.28 3.90
N THR A 401 13.83 2.58 5.19
CA THR A 401 13.66 1.62 6.27
C THR A 401 12.20 1.18 6.41
N ALA A 402 11.23 2.10 6.34
CA ALA A 402 9.81 1.77 6.48
C ALA A 402 9.29 0.98 5.27
N MET A 403 9.68 1.39 4.06
CA MET A 403 9.29 0.69 2.84
C MET A 403 9.90 -0.71 2.78
N ALA A 404 11.20 -0.85 3.07
CA ALA A 404 11.87 -2.14 3.11
C ALA A 404 11.26 -3.07 4.17
N PHE A 405 11.05 -2.57 5.40
CA PHE A 405 10.43 -3.33 6.47
C PHE A 405 9.08 -3.91 6.03
N ARG A 406 8.20 -3.07 5.49
CA ARG A 406 6.88 -3.49 5.05
C ARG A 406 6.94 -4.54 3.95
N ILE A 407 7.65 -4.26 2.86
CA ILE A 407 7.72 -5.15 1.69
C ILE A 407 8.40 -6.48 2.06
N LEU A 408 9.55 -6.42 2.71
CA LEU A 408 10.27 -7.61 3.13
C LEU A 408 9.42 -8.48 4.07
N ARG A 409 8.73 -7.87 5.06
CA ARG A 409 7.85 -8.60 5.98
C ARG A 409 6.69 -9.27 5.25
N MET A 410 6.02 -8.57 4.34
CA MET A 410 4.94 -9.12 3.53
C MET A 410 5.39 -10.29 2.63
N HIS A 411 6.66 -10.32 2.25
CA HIS A 411 7.27 -11.41 1.50
C HIS A 411 7.87 -12.53 2.36
N GLY A 412 7.75 -12.42 3.69
CA GLY A 412 8.17 -13.47 4.63
C GLY A 412 9.63 -13.43 5.03
N TYR A 413 10.33 -12.31 4.77
CA TYR A 413 11.69 -12.12 5.27
C TYR A 413 11.67 -11.77 6.77
N ASN A 414 12.68 -12.23 7.48
CA ASN A 414 12.81 -11.95 8.91
C ASN A 414 13.40 -10.56 9.16
N VAL A 415 12.54 -9.58 9.40
CA VAL A 415 12.91 -8.19 9.68
C VAL A 415 12.35 -7.75 11.03
N SER A 416 13.20 -7.15 11.87
CA SER A 416 12.79 -6.66 13.19
C SER A 416 12.26 -5.23 13.14
N PRO A 417 11.18 -4.92 13.86
CA PRO A 417 10.71 -3.56 14.03
C PRO A 417 11.63 -2.70 14.91
N ASP A 418 12.64 -3.30 15.54
CA ASP A 418 13.65 -2.57 16.32
C ASP A 418 14.40 -1.54 15.50
N ALA A 419 14.44 -1.72 14.17
CA ALA A 419 14.99 -0.76 13.23
C ALA A 419 14.37 0.65 13.37
N PHE A 420 13.14 0.76 13.86
CA PHE A 420 12.48 2.04 14.08
C PHE A 420 12.92 2.76 15.37
N ASN A 421 13.58 2.07 16.33
CA ASN A 421 13.95 2.67 17.62
C ASN A 421 14.89 3.87 17.48
N GLN A 422 15.81 3.84 16.52
CA GLN A 422 16.77 4.93 16.32
C GLN A 422 16.14 6.26 15.86
N PHE A 423 14.95 6.20 15.22
CA PHE A 423 14.22 7.38 14.75
C PHE A 423 13.37 8.03 15.84
N TRP A 424 13.24 7.39 17.01
CA TRP A 424 12.55 7.94 18.16
C TRP A 424 13.53 8.71 19.07
N LEU A 425 13.25 10.01 19.24
CA LEU A 425 14.02 10.89 20.12
C LEU A 425 13.33 11.04 21.48
N PRO A 426 14.07 11.45 22.54
CA PRO A 426 13.49 11.74 23.84
C PRO A 426 12.34 12.75 23.75
N GLY A 427 11.26 12.50 24.55
CA GLY A 427 10.06 13.35 24.55
C GLY A 427 9.09 13.04 23.40
N ASP A 428 9.07 11.79 22.93
CA ASP A 428 8.16 11.28 21.88
C ASP A 428 8.25 12.07 20.56
N LYS A 429 9.44 12.54 20.23
CA LYS A 429 9.75 13.16 18.95
C LYS A 429 10.25 12.10 17.98
N PHE A 430 9.94 12.32 16.71
CA PHE A 430 10.36 11.45 15.62
C PHE A 430 11.26 12.21 14.65
N CYS A 431 12.21 11.51 14.02
CA CYS A 431 13.12 12.08 13.03
C CYS A 431 13.19 11.19 11.77
N CYS A 432 13.44 11.77 10.62
CA CYS A 432 13.66 11.04 9.36
C CYS A 432 15.09 10.50 9.25
N PHE A 433 16.02 11.31 9.72
CA PHE A 433 17.42 10.94 9.87
C PHE A 433 17.86 11.16 11.31
N VAL A 434 18.76 10.33 11.80
CA VAL A 434 19.30 10.51 13.15
C VAL A 434 19.97 11.89 13.27
N GLY A 435 19.34 12.77 14.02
CA GLY A 435 19.81 14.15 14.25
C GLY A 435 19.02 15.24 13.49
N GLU A 436 18.06 14.89 12.65
CA GLU A 436 17.18 15.82 11.96
C GLU A 436 15.73 15.66 12.41
N LEU A 437 15.04 16.78 12.62
CA LEU A 437 13.65 16.81 13.09
C LEU A 437 12.63 17.04 11.94
N SER A 438 13.11 17.30 10.73
CA SER A 438 12.25 17.46 9.56
C SER A 438 11.76 16.12 9.05
N HIS A 439 10.53 16.04 8.63
CA HIS A 439 9.94 14.87 7.98
C HIS A 439 8.90 15.35 6.97
N GLY A 440 8.89 14.70 5.82
CA GLY A 440 7.92 14.94 4.78
C GLY A 440 6.67 14.06 4.94
N VAL A 441 5.67 14.37 4.15
CA VAL A 441 4.40 13.61 4.15
C VAL A 441 4.59 12.22 3.53
N SER A 442 5.49 12.09 2.56
CA SER A 442 5.79 10.82 1.89
C SER A 442 6.37 9.80 2.87
N GLU A 443 7.36 10.22 3.66
CA GLU A 443 7.99 9.40 4.69
C GLU A 443 7.00 8.97 5.76
N MET A 444 6.14 9.90 6.21
CA MET A 444 5.11 9.59 7.20
C MET A 444 4.05 8.63 6.65
N LEU A 445 3.75 8.71 5.36
CA LEU A 445 2.83 7.78 4.70
C LEU A 445 3.43 6.35 4.61
N ASN A 446 4.71 6.23 4.25
CA ASN A 446 5.41 4.95 4.24
C ASN A 446 5.53 4.36 5.65
N LEU A 447 5.81 5.19 6.64
CA LEU A 447 5.84 4.79 8.05
C LEU A 447 4.47 4.30 8.53
N HIS A 448 3.39 5.00 8.15
CA HIS A 448 2.01 4.60 8.46
C HIS A 448 1.68 3.23 7.86
N ARG A 449 2.04 2.99 6.61
CA ARG A 449 1.86 1.68 5.96
C ARG A 449 2.68 0.57 6.64
N ALA A 450 3.93 0.86 6.98
CA ALA A 450 4.81 -0.10 7.64
C ALA A 450 4.28 -0.51 9.02
N SER A 451 3.68 0.42 9.75
CA SER A 451 3.14 0.15 11.09
C SER A 451 1.89 -0.71 11.12
N GLN A 452 1.22 -0.95 9.97
CA GLN A 452 0.02 -1.78 9.86
C GLN A 452 0.31 -3.28 9.64
N VAL A 453 1.56 -3.65 9.40
CA VAL A 453 1.99 -5.05 9.26
C VAL A 453 2.65 -5.55 10.54
N ASP A 454 2.14 -5.11 11.69
CA ASP A 454 2.64 -5.46 13.02
C ASP A 454 2.25 -6.89 13.43
N PHE A 455 3.06 -7.47 14.33
CA PHE A 455 2.83 -8.75 14.98
C PHE A 455 2.48 -8.54 16.46
N PRO A 456 1.99 -9.58 17.17
CA PRO A 456 1.74 -9.50 18.60
C PRO A 456 3.00 -9.02 19.37
N ASN A 457 2.79 -8.14 20.33
CA ASN A 457 3.82 -7.58 21.23
C ASN A 457 4.84 -6.59 20.61
N GLU A 458 4.64 -6.15 19.39
CA GLU A 458 5.48 -5.13 18.75
C GLU A 458 5.04 -3.71 19.13
N ALA A 459 5.23 -3.31 20.39
CA ALA A 459 4.79 -2.03 20.92
C ALA A 459 5.33 -0.80 20.15
N ILE A 460 6.52 -0.93 19.56
CA ILE A 460 7.12 0.14 18.74
C ILE A 460 6.25 0.46 17.53
N LEU A 461 5.68 -0.54 16.85
CA LEU A 461 4.81 -0.34 15.69
C LEU A 461 3.47 0.27 16.08
N THR A 462 2.90 -0.13 17.23
CA THR A 462 1.68 0.50 17.76
C THR A 462 1.90 2.00 18.05
N LYS A 463 3.04 2.35 18.65
CA LYS A 463 3.44 3.74 18.89
C LYS A 463 3.63 4.50 17.58
N THR A 464 4.29 3.88 16.62
CA THR A 464 4.58 4.43 15.29
C THR A 464 3.31 4.66 14.47
N PHE A 465 2.37 3.71 14.51
CA PHE A 465 1.06 3.85 13.87
C PHE A 465 0.33 5.10 14.38
N LYS A 466 0.23 5.24 15.71
CA LYS A 466 -0.45 6.40 16.31
C LYS A 466 0.19 7.71 15.88
N TYR A 467 1.52 7.80 15.93
CA TYR A 467 2.25 9.01 15.56
C TYR A 467 2.03 9.39 14.08
N SER A 468 2.23 8.45 13.18
CA SER A 468 2.09 8.67 11.72
C SER A 468 0.64 8.98 11.33
N HIS A 469 -0.34 8.28 11.93
CA HIS A 469 -1.75 8.53 11.71
C HIS A 469 -2.16 9.93 12.18
N ASP A 470 -1.79 10.32 13.40
CA ASP A 470 -2.09 11.65 13.95
C ASP A 470 -1.43 12.76 13.11
N TYR A 471 -0.21 12.53 12.62
CA TYR A 471 0.47 13.45 11.70
C TYR A 471 -0.31 13.60 10.39
N LEU A 472 -0.63 12.50 9.71
CA LEU A 472 -1.31 12.50 8.41
C LEU A 472 -2.72 13.08 8.46
N LEU A 473 -3.45 12.92 9.58
CA LEU A 473 -4.75 13.55 9.79
C LEU A 473 -4.69 15.07 9.85
N ASN A 474 -3.56 15.64 10.29
CA ASN A 474 -3.38 17.07 10.50
C ASN A 474 -2.61 17.77 9.37
N VAL A 475 -2.20 17.03 8.33
CA VAL A 475 -1.52 17.60 7.16
C VAL A 475 -2.51 18.39 6.33
N ASP A 476 -2.15 19.61 5.98
CA ASP A 476 -2.86 20.43 5.00
C ASP A 476 -2.11 20.50 3.65
N SER A 477 -2.79 21.00 2.63
CA SER A 477 -2.23 21.11 1.28
C SER A 477 -1.03 22.09 1.19
N ALA A 478 -0.84 22.96 2.17
CA ALA A 478 0.28 23.90 2.20
C ALA A 478 1.59 23.25 2.68
N HIS A 479 1.48 22.12 3.40
CA HIS A 479 2.62 21.39 3.93
C HIS A 479 2.95 20.13 3.11
N MET A 480 2.34 19.98 1.92
CA MET A 480 2.63 18.83 1.06
C MET A 480 4.00 18.92 0.43
N ASP A 481 4.67 17.78 0.36
CA ASP A 481 5.95 17.64 -0.34
C ASP A 481 5.76 17.98 -1.82
N LYS A 482 6.22 19.14 -2.21
CA LYS A 482 6.21 19.57 -3.61
C LYS A 482 7.19 18.78 -4.48
N TRP A 483 8.12 18.10 -3.84
CA TRP A 483 9.15 17.24 -4.43
C TRP A 483 8.74 15.78 -4.60
N ALA A 484 7.55 15.42 -4.08
CA ALA A 484 7.10 14.06 -4.19
C ALA A 484 6.96 13.67 -5.66
N THR A 485 7.53 12.52 -6.01
CA THR A 485 7.34 11.86 -7.31
C THR A 485 5.87 11.54 -7.61
N LYS A 486 4.97 11.88 -6.68
CA LYS A 486 3.53 11.59 -6.69
C LYS A 486 2.73 12.84 -6.97
N LYS A 487 2.00 12.87 -8.07
CA LYS A 487 1.15 14.02 -8.44
C LYS A 487 -0.05 14.26 -7.51
N ASN A 488 -0.51 13.24 -6.81
CA ASN A 488 -1.70 13.33 -5.95
C ASN A 488 -1.45 12.69 -4.59
N LEU A 489 -0.41 13.15 -3.90
CA LEU A 489 -0.05 12.65 -2.58
C LEU A 489 -1.18 12.85 -1.57
N MET A 490 -1.91 14.00 -1.61
CA MET A 490 -3.10 14.22 -0.76
C MET A 490 -4.19 13.18 -0.98
N GLY A 491 -4.47 12.85 -2.23
CA GLY A 491 -5.46 11.81 -2.55
C GLY A 491 -5.02 10.44 -2.04
N GLU A 492 -3.74 10.16 -2.11
CA GLU A 492 -3.16 8.92 -1.60
C GLU A 492 -3.23 8.85 -0.07
N VAL A 493 -2.87 9.93 0.63
CA VAL A 493 -3.01 10.04 2.09
C VAL A 493 -4.48 9.87 2.52
N ALA A 494 -5.39 10.58 1.87
CA ALA A 494 -6.82 10.49 2.18
C ALA A 494 -7.36 9.08 1.95
N PHE A 495 -6.90 8.40 0.90
CA PHE A 495 -7.29 7.02 0.62
C PHE A 495 -6.77 6.05 1.69
N GLU A 496 -5.50 6.14 2.08
CA GLU A 496 -4.87 5.25 3.08
C GLU A 496 -5.52 5.42 4.47
N LEU A 497 -5.81 6.66 4.87
CA LEU A 497 -6.48 6.93 6.15
C LEU A 497 -7.93 6.40 6.16
N ALA A 498 -8.61 6.42 5.01
CA ALA A 498 -9.98 5.92 4.90
C ALA A 498 -10.05 4.40 4.73
N ASN A 499 -8.98 3.76 4.25
CA ASN A 499 -8.93 2.34 3.92
C ASN A 499 -7.67 1.70 4.49
N PRO A 500 -7.64 1.41 5.80
CA PRO A 500 -6.52 0.71 6.44
C PRO A 500 -6.22 -0.63 5.75
N PHE A 501 -5.01 -1.12 5.89
CA PHE A 501 -4.51 -2.31 5.18
C PHE A 501 -5.45 -3.53 5.27
N HIS A 502 -6.03 -3.79 6.45
CA HIS A 502 -6.96 -4.91 6.64
C HIS A 502 -8.37 -4.62 6.11
N ASP A 503 -8.73 -3.36 5.93
CA ASP A 503 -10.07 -2.93 5.55
C ASP A 503 -10.15 -2.55 4.05
N CYS A 504 -9.24 -3.07 3.21
CA CYS A 504 -9.20 -2.81 1.78
C CYS A 504 -8.86 -4.08 0.98
N LEU A 505 -9.62 -4.37 -0.08
CA LEU A 505 -9.35 -5.52 -0.96
C LEU A 505 -8.28 -5.20 -2.01
N PRO A 506 -7.48 -6.19 -2.44
CA PRO A 506 -6.39 -5.97 -3.38
C PRO A 506 -6.79 -5.18 -4.63
N ARG A 507 -7.86 -5.57 -5.33
CA ARG A 507 -8.28 -4.86 -6.56
C ARG A 507 -8.87 -3.49 -6.32
N ILE A 508 -9.52 -3.25 -5.18
CA ILE A 508 -10.01 -1.91 -4.79
C ILE A 508 -8.81 -1.00 -4.58
N TYR A 509 -7.81 -1.49 -3.85
CA TYR A 509 -6.56 -0.78 -3.60
C TYR A 509 -5.81 -0.48 -4.91
N ASN A 510 -5.64 -1.47 -5.79
CA ASN A 510 -4.96 -1.29 -7.08
C ASN A 510 -5.67 -0.23 -7.95
N ASN A 511 -7.00 -0.30 -8.07
CA ASN A 511 -7.79 0.65 -8.85
C ASN A 511 -7.70 2.09 -8.30
N ALA A 512 -7.65 2.26 -6.98
CA ALA A 512 -7.43 3.55 -6.35
C ALA A 512 -6.01 4.06 -6.66
N TYR A 513 -4.99 3.21 -6.53
CA TYR A 513 -3.62 3.60 -6.80
C TYR A 513 -3.37 3.97 -8.27
N ILE A 514 -3.95 3.24 -9.23
CA ILE A 514 -3.89 3.60 -10.67
C ILE A 514 -4.36 5.06 -10.92
N LYS A 515 -5.36 5.54 -10.16
CA LYS A 515 -5.85 6.92 -10.27
C LYS A 515 -4.87 7.95 -9.69
N HIS A 516 -4.12 7.58 -8.67
CA HIS A 516 -3.12 8.44 -8.02
C HIS A 516 -1.75 8.35 -8.69
N TYR A 517 -1.50 7.28 -9.44
CA TYR A 517 -0.29 7.06 -10.19
C TYR A 517 -0.15 8.10 -11.31
N GLY A 518 0.95 8.84 -11.29
CA GLY A 518 1.20 9.95 -12.19
C GLY A 518 1.16 9.58 -13.68
N MET A 519 1.03 10.61 -14.54
CA MET A 519 1.04 10.48 -16.00
C MET A 519 2.44 10.61 -16.59
N ASP A 520 3.40 11.09 -15.82
CA ASP A 520 4.72 11.45 -16.31
C ASP A 520 5.68 10.27 -16.18
N ASP A 521 6.52 10.09 -17.20
CA ASP A 521 7.61 9.12 -17.17
C ASP A 521 8.75 9.63 -16.28
N LEU A 522 8.57 9.44 -14.99
CA LEU A 522 9.67 9.52 -14.05
C LEU A 522 10.47 8.21 -14.10
N TRP A 523 11.75 8.25 -13.76
CA TRP A 523 12.60 7.06 -13.77
C TRP A 523 12.09 5.90 -12.89
N ILE A 524 11.35 6.18 -11.82
CA ILE A 524 10.67 5.19 -10.96
C ILE A 524 9.19 4.98 -11.30
N ALA A 525 8.54 5.94 -11.97
CA ALA A 525 7.12 5.93 -12.28
C ALA A 525 6.91 5.84 -13.79
N LYS A 526 7.39 4.74 -14.40
CA LYS A 526 7.37 4.57 -15.86
C LYS A 526 5.93 4.33 -16.36
N THR A 527 5.59 4.95 -17.49
CA THR A 527 4.28 4.80 -18.16
C THR A 527 3.95 3.34 -18.47
N ILE A 528 4.95 2.51 -18.72
CA ILE A 528 4.79 1.07 -19.02
C ILE A 528 4.10 0.32 -17.89
N TYR A 529 4.36 0.64 -16.62
CA TYR A 529 3.70 -0.01 -15.48
C TYR A 529 2.19 0.23 -15.50
N ARG A 530 1.76 1.46 -15.80
CA ARG A 530 0.35 1.80 -15.93
C ARG A 530 -0.30 1.17 -17.17
N GLN A 531 0.44 1.09 -18.28
CA GLN A 531 -0.04 0.40 -19.49
C GLN A 531 -0.32 -1.07 -19.17
N LEU A 532 0.60 -1.75 -18.50
CA LEU A 532 0.41 -3.13 -18.04
C LEU A 532 -0.76 -3.27 -17.08
N ALA A 533 -0.90 -2.37 -16.10
CA ALA A 533 -1.99 -2.40 -15.14
C ALA A 533 -3.36 -2.25 -15.82
N ASN A 534 -3.48 -1.32 -16.77
CA ASN A 534 -4.71 -1.14 -17.54
C ASN A 534 -5.03 -2.36 -18.41
N ARG A 535 -4.03 -2.92 -19.10
CA ARG A 535 -4.21 -4.14 -19.92
C ARG A 535 -4.62 -5.34 -19.07
N TYR A 536 -3.98 -5.51 -17.93
CA TYR A 536 -4.33 -6.59 -17.00
C TYR A 536 -5.75 -6.42 -16.45
N ALA A 537 -6.16 -5.19 -16.11
CA ALA A 537 -7.52 -4.90 -15.70
C ALA A 537 -8.54 -5.23 -16.80
N GLN A 538 -8.27 -4.87 -18.05
CA GLN A 538 -9.11 -5.22 -19.21
C GLN A 538 -9.17 -6.74 -19.40
N GLN A 539 -8.05 -7.43 -19.31
CA GLN A 539 -8.01 -8.90 -19.40
C GLN A 539 -8.89 -9.56 -18.33
N CYS A 540 -8.84 -9.08 -17.08
CA CYS A 540 -9.72 -9.58 -16.03
C CYS A 540 -11.21 -9.37 -16.37
N GLN A 541 -11.57 -8.26 -17.00
CA GLN A 541 -12.93 -7.96 -17.41
C GLN A 541 -13.45 -8.86 -18.55
N LEU A 542 -12.59 -9.52 -19.32
CA LEU A 542 -13.00 -10.39 -20.42
C LEU A 542 -13.67 -11.69 -19.95
N TYR A 543 -13.17 -12.30 -18.89
CA TYR A 543 -13.69 -13.58 -18.41
C TYR A 543 -14.78 -13.46 -17.33
N GLN A 544 -14.84 -12.35 -16.61
CA GLN A 544 -15.79 -12.13 -15.52
C GLN A 544 -17.27 -12.24 -15.94
N PRO A 545 -17.72 -11.70 -17.09
CA PRO A 545 -19.11 -11.86 -17.54
C PRO A 545 -19.52 -13.31 -17.79
N ALA A 546 -18.62 -14.12 -18.34
CA ALA A 546 -18.89 -15.52 -18.59
C ALA A 546 -19.02 -16.34 -17.29
N GLU A 547 -18.25 -16.02 -16.27
CA GLU A 547 -18.35 -16.63 -14.94
C GLU A 547 -19.66 -16.21 -14.24
N LEU A 548 -19.99 -14.91 -14.28
CA LEU A 548 -21.24 -14.41 -13.71
C LEU A 548 -22.47 -15.02 -14.42
N THR A 549 -22.42 -15.20 -15.75
CA THR A 549 -23.48 -15.87 -16.50
C THR A 549 -23.67 -17.31 -16.01
N LYS A 550 -22.60 -18.05 -15.72
CA LYS A 550 -22.69 -19.40 -15.15
C LYS A 550 -23.37 -19.40 -13.79
N LEU A 551 -23.07 -18.40 -12.94
CA LEU A 551 -23.67 -18.25 -11.62
C LEU A 551 -25.15 -17.89 -11.70
N VAL A 552 -25.53 -16.98 -12.59
CA VAL A 552 -26.95 -16.62 -12.83
C VAL A 552 -27.74 -17.82 -13.33
N ASN A 553 -27.20 -18.57 -14.29
CA ASN A 553 -27.84 -19.79 -14.79
C ASN A 553 -27.99 -20.85 -13.68
N TRP A 554 -26.99 -21.00 -12.84
CA TRP A 554 -27.07 -21.87 -11.68
C TRP A 554 -28.18 -21.43 -10.72
N TRP A 555 -28.28 -20.13 -10.38
CA TRP A 555 -29.33 -19.60 -9.51
C TRP A 555 -30.72 -19.99 -10.00
N HIS A 556 -31.03 -19.72 -11.29
CA HIS A 556 -32.31 -20.06 -11.87
C HIS A 556 -32.57 -21.58 -11.93
N SER A 557 -31.55 -22.41 -12.11
CA SER A 557 -31.71 -23.88 -12.13
C SER A 557 -31.91 -24.47 -10.72
N SER A 558 -31.52 -23.75 -9.67
CA SER A 558 -31.59 -24.22 -8.26
C SER A 558 -32.97 -24.08 -7.62
N ARG A 559 -33.93 -23.47 -8.32
CA ARG A 559 -35.32 -23.33 -7.86
C ARG A 559 -35.49 -22.55 -6.56
N PHE A 560 -34.53 -21.67 -6.21
CA PHE A 560 -34.62 -20.82 -5.00
C PHE A 560 -35.86 -19.90 -5.03
N GLU A 561 -36.36 -19.58 -6.22
CA GLU A 561 -37.59 -18.78 -6.43
C GLU A 561 -38.85 -19.52 -5.96
N ASP A 562 -38.81 -20.86 -5.81
CA ASP A 562 -39.93 -21.65 -5.26
C ASP A 562 -40.04 -21.58 -3.71
N ILE A 563 -39.02 -21.00 -3.03
CA ILE A 563 -39.02 -20.80 -1.60
C ILE A 563 -39.89 -19.57 -1.29
N PRO A 564 -40.80 -19.62 -0.31
CA PRO A 564 -41.70 -18.51 0.02
C PRO A 564 -40.94 -17.22 0.32
N SER A 565 -41.17 -16.16 -0.44
CA SER A 565 -40.44 -14.88 -0.39
C SER A 565 -40.53 -14.14 0.93
N THR A 566 -41.45 -14.51 1.82
CA THR A 566 -41.63 -13.91 3.15
C THR A 566 -40.52 -14.32 4.12
N ARG A 567 -39.73 -15.31 3.79
CA ARG A 567 -38.64 -15.83 4.65
C ARG A 567 -37.24 -15.55 4.12
N LEU A 568 -37.09 -14.99 2.90
CA LEU A 568 -35.79 -14.77 2.29
C LEU A 568 -35.55 -13.29 2.01
N THR A 569 -34.45 -12.76 2.52
CA THR A 569 -33.84 -11.52 2.07
C THR A 569 -32.87 -11.78 0.92
N ALA A 570 -32.29 -12.99 0.85
CA ALA A 570 -31.44 -13.44 -0.22
C ALA A 570 -32.20 -13.52 -1.54
N ASN A 571 -31.73 -12.82 -2.56
CA ASN A 571 -32.30 -12.80 -3.89
C ASN A 571 -31.20 -12.80 -4.96
N ILE A 572 -31.58 -12.91 -6.22
CA ILE A 572 -30.63 -12.93 -7.34
C ILE A 572 -29.76 -11.67 -7.42
N ASP A 573 -30.22 -10.53 -6.91
CA ASP A 573 -29.48 -9.26 -6.95
C ASP A 573 -28.25 -9.28 -6.04
N MET A 574 -28.20 -10.17 -5.05
CA MET A 574 -27.06 -10.39 -4.18
C MET A 574 -25.89 -11.08 -4.91
N LEU A 575 -26.17 -11.91 -5.89
CA LEU A 575 -25.16 -12.70 -6.60
C LEU A 575 -24.07 -11.87 -7.30
N PRO A 576 -24.39 -10.79 -8.04
CA PRO A 576 -23.37 -9.92 -8.61
C PRO A 576 -22.49 -9.23 -7.55
N TYR A 577 -23.06 -8.88 -6.41
CA TYR A 577 -22.30 -8.26 -5.31
C TYR A 577 -21.30 -9.25 -4.71
N ILE A 578 -21.75 -10.45 -4.34
CA ILE A 578 -20.87 -11.51 -3.83
C ILE A 578 -19.75 -11.81 -4.82
N TYR A 579 -20.11 -12.00 -6.10
CA TYR A 579 -19.12 -12.27 -7.14
C TYR A 579 -18.14 -11.12 -7.32
N TYR A 580 -18.59 -9.86 -7.26
CA TYR A 580 -17.72 -8.68 -7.33
C TYR A 580 -16.68 -8.66 -6.20
N VAL A 581 -17.10 -8.88 -4.96
CA VAL A 581 -16.20 -8.88 -3.80
C VAL A 581 -15.15 -10.00 -3.93
N ILE A 582 -15.58 -11.19 -4.38
CA ILE A 582 -14.66 -12.32 -4.62
C ILE A 582 -13.67 -11.99 -5.75
N CYS A 583 -14.11 -11.35 -6.83
CA CYS A 583 -13.23 -10.88 -7.92
C CYS A 583 -12.26 -9.77 -7.46
N ALA A 584 -12.70 -8.92 -6.54
CA ALA A 584 -11.83 -7.88 -5.98
C ALA A 584 -10.70 -8.46 -5.12
N THR A 585 -10.86 -9.70 -4.66
CA THR A 585 -9.90 -10.44 -3.84
C THR A 585 -9.03 -11.38 -4.67
N PHE A 586 -9.66 -12.24 -5.47
CA PHE A 586 -9.02 -13.29 -6.27
C PHE A 586 -9.22 -13.01 -7.75
N HIS A 587 -8.50 -12.02 -8.26
CA HIS A 587 -8.68 -11.54 -9.63
C HIS A 587 -7.91 -12.35 -10.69
N GLU A 588 -6.92 -13.16 -10.29
CA GLU A 588 -6.08 -13.91 -11.22
C GLU A 588 -6.87 -15.00 -11.94
N GLN A 589 -6.51 -15.25 -13.20
CA GLN A 589 -7.23 -16.22 -14.06
C GLN A 589 -7.17 -17.65 -13.50
N GLU A 590 -6.11 -18.01 -12.81
CA GLU A 590 -5.95 -19.32 -12.17
C GLU A 590 -7.04 -19.61 -11.12
N PHE A 591 -7.64 -18.57 -10.53
CA PHE A 591 -8.72 -18.69 -9.54
C PHE A 591 -10.14 -18.67 -10.12
N ALA A 592 -10.30 -18.79 -11.45
CA ALA A 592 -11.63 -18.77 -12.10
C ALA A 592 -12.63 -19.79 -11.52
N GLN A 593 -12.20 -21.03 -11.30
CA GLN A 593 -13.04 -22.05 -10.67
C GLN A 593 -13.33 -21.74 -9.19
N LEU A 594 -12.32 -21.24 -8.46
CA LEU A 594 -12.49 -20.84 -7.07
C LEU A 594 -13.55 -19.76 -6.95
N ARG A 595 -13.50 -18.73 -7.80
CA ARG A 595 -14.49 -17.63 -7.77
C ARG A 595 -15.92 -18.16 -7.94
N VAL A 596 -16.14 -19.06 -8.91
CA VAL A 596 -17.48 -19.63 -9.15
C VAL A 596 -17.95 -20.49 -7.99
N PHE A 597 -17.12 -21.40 -7.49
CA PHE A 597 -17.49 -22.27 -6.37
C PHE A 597 -17.71 -21.46 -5.09
N PHE A 598 -16.83 -20.52 -4.83
CA PHE A 598 -16.92 -19.68 -3.65
C PHE A 598 -18.16 -18.77 -3.67
N SER A 599 -18.51 -18.20 -4.82
CA SER A 599 -19.75 -17.44 -4.96
C SER A 599 -20.99 -18.29 -4.68
N LYS A 600 -21.04 -19.53 -5.17
CA LYS A 600 -22.13 -20.46 -4.86
C LYS A 600 -22.20 -20.76 -3.36
N ALA A 601 -21.06 -21.04 -2.77
CA ALA A 601 -20.94 -21.33 -1.36
C ALA A 601 -21.47 -20.16 -0.49
N CYS A 602 -21.05 -18.95 -0.80
CA CYS A 602 -21.51 -17.75 -0.11
C CYS A 602 -23.03 -17.55 -0.25
N CYS A 603 -23.55 -17.69 -1.48
CA CYS A 603 -24.99 -17.56 -1.69
C CYS A 603 -25.80 -18.60 -0.91
N LEU A 604 -25.36 -19.87 -0.90
CA LEU A 604 -26.03 -20.93 -0.17
C LEU A 604 -25.99 -20.69 1.36
N ASN A 605 -24.84 -20.18 1.85
CA ASN A 605 -24.73 -19.85 3.27
C ASN A 605 -25.70 -18.73 3.68
N THR A 606 -25.73 -17.63 2.90
CA THR A 606 -26.65 -16.53 3.16
C THR A 606 -28.11 -17.00 3.13
N LEU A 607 -28.43 -17.93 2.23
CA LEU A 607 -29.77 -18.50 2.12
C LEU A 607 -30.13 -19.31 3.37
N PHE A 608 -29.22 -20.15 3.89
CA PHE A 608 -29.42 -20.90 5.11
C PHE A 608 -29.53 -19.99 6.34
N ASP A 609 -28.71 -18.96 6.41
CA ASP A 609 -28.74 -17.98 7.48
C ASP A 609 -30.11 -17.27 7.57
N ASP A 610 -30.62 -16.79 6.42
CA ASP A 610 -31.96 -16.21 6.34
C ASP A 610 -33.04 -17.17 6.84
N LEU A 611 -32.92 -18.46 6.52
CA LEU A 611 -33.86 -19.49 6.96
C LEU A 611 -33.75 -19.74 8.48
N MET A 612 -32.54 -19.78 9.03
CA MET A 612 -32.29 -19.95 10.46
C MET A 612 -32.77 -18.72 11.26
N ASP A 613 -32.57 -17.53 10.74
CA ASP A 613 -33.10 -16.30 11.36
C ASP A 613 -34.64 -16.27 11.46
N CYS A 614 -35.31 -16.93 10.54
CA CYS A 614 -36.76 -17.05 10.49
C CYS A 614 -37.29 -18.34 11.14
N ALA A 615 -36.45 -19.22 11.64
CA ALA A 615 -36.85 -20.48 12.26
C ALA A 615 -37.65 -20.23 13.55
N THR A 616 -38.75 -20.98 13.72
CA THR A 616 -39.66 -20.87 14.88
C THR A 616 -39.97 -22.21 15.54
N SER A 617 -39.50 -23.33 14.96
CA SER A 617 -39.82 -24.70 15.43
C SER A 617 -38.51 -25.47 15.70
N ILE A 618 -38.39 -25.92 16.97
CA ILE A 618 -37.29 -26.80 17.39
C ILE A 618 -37.38 -28.15 16.66
N GLU A 619 -38.60 -28.68 16.46
CA GLU A 619 -38.80 -29.97 15.79
C GLU A 619 -38.36 -29.93 14.30
N GLU A 620 -38.50 -28.77 13.63
CA GLU A 620 -37.98 -28.58 12.25
C GLU A 620 -36.47 -28.51 12.26
N LEU A 621 -35.86 -27.83 13.21
CA LEU A 621 -34.42 -27.78 13.39
C LEU A 621 -33.83 -29.16 13.67
N ASP A 622 -34.48 -29.99 14.53
CA ASP A 622 -34.05 -31.35 14.82
C ASP A 622 -34.08 -32.24 13.59
N ARG A 623 -35.14 -32.11 12.75
CA ARG A 623 -35.22 -32.83 11.46
C ARG A 623 -34.12 -32.42 10.50
N LEU A 624 -33.89 -31.11 10.37
CA LEU A 624 -32.85 -30.57 9.51
C LEU A 624 -31.48 -31.10 9.97
N GLN A 625 -31.19 -31.01 11.28
CA GLN A 625 -29.92 -31.49 11.85
C GLN A 625 -29.70 -32.96 11.55
N ASN A 626 -30.73 -33.84 11.72
CA ASN A 626 -30.65 -35.27 11.44
C ASN A 626 -30.32 -35.54 9.99
N VAL A 627 -30.96 -34.89 9.03
CA VAL A 627 -30.71 -35.04 7.59
C VAL A 627 -29.29 -34.59 7.21
N ILE A 628 -28.84 -33.45 7.74
CA ILE A 628 -27.52 -32.91 7.43
C ILE A 628 -26.39 -33.73 8.04
N GLU A 629 -26.55 -34.25 9.27
CA GLU A 629 -25.56 -35.13 9.91
C GLU A 629 -25.35 -36.43 9.14
N ARG A 630 -26.40 -36.99 8.55
CA ARG A 630 -26.32 -38.21 7.70
C ARG A 630 -25.81 -37.91 6.30
N TRP A 631 -25.91 -36.66 5.84
CA TRP A 631 -25.57 -36.22 4.49
C TRP A 631 -26.18 -37.13 3.41
N ASP A 632 -27.42 -37.54 3.58
CA ASP A 632 -28.13 -38.43 2.69
C ASP A 632 -29.24 -37.72 1.92
N ILE A 633 -29.04 -37.54 0.63
CA ILE A 633 -30.00 -36.86 -0.23
C ILE A 633 -31.36 -37.53 -0.26
N SER A 634 -31.43 -38.83 -0.03
CA SER A 634 -32.70 -39.59 -0.01
C SER A 634 -33.61 -39.16 1.13
N LEU A 635 -33.04 -38.62 2.22
CA LEU A 635 -33.78 -38.09 3.37
C LEU A 635 -34.27 -36.64 3.17
N SER A 636 -33.89 -36.00 2.08
CA SER A 636 -34.29 -34.61 1.81
C SER A 636 -35.83 -34.44 1.75
N HIS A 637 -36.57 -35.50 1.40
CA HIS A 637 -38.03 -35.47 1.37
C HIS A 637 -38.70 -35.30 2.75
N GLU A 638 -37.99 -35.55 3.85
CA GLU A 638 -38.44 -35.33 5.22
C GLU A 638 -38.39 -33.84 5.61
N LEU A 639 -37.67 -33.03 4.83
CA LEU A 639 -37.53 -31.59 5.08
C LEU A 639 -38.68 -30.79 4.45
N PRO A 640 -39.16 -29.73 5.14
CA PRO A 640 -39.94 -28.66 4.51
C PRO A 640 -39.24 -28.12 3.22
N LEU A 641 -40.04 -27.58 2.32
CA LEU A 641 -39.56 -27.17 0.99
C LEU A 641 -38.41 -26.12 1.10
N GLU A 642 -38.53 -25.21 2.06
CA GLU A 642 -37.58 -24.14 2.33
C GLU A 642 -36.19 -24.66 2.74
N TYR A 643 -36.10 -25.76 3.45
CA TYR A 643 -34.80 -26.39 3.81
C TYR A 643 -34.38 -27.44 2.78
N ARG A 644 -35.32 -28.06 2.11
CA ARG A 644 -35.07 -29.11 1.13
C ARG A 644 -34.30 -28.59 -0.09
N ILE A 645 -34.74 -27.49 -0.69
CA ILE A 645 -34.11 -26.89 -1.87
C ILE A 645 -32.66 -26.49 -1.59
N PRO A 646 -32.34 -25.69 -0.58
CA PRO A 646 -30.97 -25.33 -0.26
C PRO A 646 -30.09 -26.54 0.08
N PHE A 647 -30.61 -27.52 0.84
CA PHE A 647 -29.85 -28.73 1.13
C PHE A 647 -29.50 -29.53 -0.13
N GLN A 648 -30.43 -29.68 -1.07
CA GLN A 648 -30.20 -30.37 -2.34
C GLN A 648 -29.12 -29.66 -3.15
N GLU A 649 -29.13 -28.32 -3.18
CA GLU A 649 -28.10 -27.52 -3.87
C GLU A 649 -26.72 -27.56 -3.16
N PHE A 650 -26.68 -27.61 -1.82
CA PHE A 650 -25.42 -27.89 -1.13
C PHE A 650 -24.85 -29.24 -1.51
N TYR A 651 -25.72 -30.28 -1.51
CA TYR A 651 -25.32 -31.63 -1.90
C TYR A 651 -24.74 -31.66 -3.32
N ASN A 652 -25.45 -31.06 -4.28
CA ASN A 652 -25.03 -30.98 -5.68
C ASN A 652 -23.71 -30.20 -5.82
N THR A 653 -23.57 -29.10 -5.10
CA THR A 653 -22.35 -28.27 -5.11
C THR A 653 -21.15 -29.05 -4.59
N VAL A 654 -21.31 -29.83 -3.50
CA VAL A 654 -20.26 -30.71 -2.97
C VAL A 654 -19.87 -31.80 -4.00
N LEU A 655 -20.81 -32.38 -4.71
CA LEU A 655 -20.51 -33.36 -5.76
C LEU A 655 -19.67 -32.73 -6.88
N VAL A 656 -20.05 -31.54 -7.37
CA VAL A 656 -19.32 -30.85 -8.44
C VAL A 656 -17.93 -30.43 -7.96
N MET A 657 -17.79 -29.96 -6.72
CA MET A 657 -16.50 -29.63 -6.13
C MET A 657 -15.63 -30.90 -5.97
N THR A 658 -16.22 -32.01 -5.54
CA THR A 658 -15.54 -33.29 -5.42
C THR A 658 -14.97 -33.74 -6.77
N GLU A 659 -15.75 -33.65 -7.84
CA GLU A 659 -15.30 -34.00 -9.18
C GLU A 659 -14.14 -33.10 -9.64
N ALA A 660 -14.25 -31.79 -9.42
CA ALA A 660 -13.21 -30.86 -9.78
C ALA A 660 -11.91 -31.09 -8.99
N ALA A 661 -12.02 -31.28 -7.67
CA ALA A 661 -10.88 -31.54 -6.79
C ALA A 661 -10.20 -32.90 -7.10
N SER A 662 -10.96 -33.95 -7.45
CA SER A 662 -10.42 -35.25 -7.82
C SER A 662 -9.56 -35.20 -9.10
N LYS A 663 -9.88 -34.29 -10.03
CA LYS A 663 -9.06 -34.07 -11.23
C LYS A 663 -7.69 -33.48 -10.91
N ILE A 664 -7.61 -32.69 -9.84
CA ILE A 664 -6.38 -32.00 -9.40
C ILE A 664 -5.59 -32.91 -8.44
N HIS A 665 -6.27 -33.49 -7.46
CA HIS A 665 -5.66 -34.30 -6.39
C HIS A 665 -5.81 -35.80 -6.65
N LYS A 666 -5.05 -36.31 -7.61
CA LYS A 666 -5.10 -37.73 -8.01
C LYS A 666 -4.76 -38.73 -6.89
N ASN A 667 -4.14 -38.25 -5.81
CA ASN A 667 -3.74 -39.07 -4.65
C ASN A 667 -4.86 -39.24 -3.61
N LEU A 668 -5.97 -38.50 -3.73
CA LEU A 668 -7.11 -38.54 -2.82
C LEU A 668 -8.29 -39.23 -3.51
N SER A 669 -8.98 -40.13 -2.79
CA SER A 669 -10.18 -40.77 -3.36
C SER A 669 -11.33 -39.75 -3.41
N PRO A 670 -12.23 -39.84 -4.42
CA PRO A 670 -13.41 -38.98 -4.48
C PRO A 670 -14.29 -39.08 -3.22
N GLU A 671 -14.38 -40.27 -2.64
CA GLU A 671 -15.15 -40.50 -1.40
C GLU A 671 -14.56 -39.73 -0.21
N PHE A 672 -13.21 -39.71 -0.11
CA PHE A 672 -12.54 -38.93 0.93
C PHE A 672 -12.81 -37.43 0.75
N ILE A 673 -12.67 -36.91 -0.48
CA ILE A 673 -12.91 -35.50 -0.79
C ILE A 673 -14.37 -35.13 -0.50
N CYS A 674 -15.32 -35.95 -0.93
CA CYS A 674 -16.75 -35.76 -0.71
C CYS A 674 -17.07 -35.74 0.78
N LYS A 675 -16.58 -36.70 1.56
CA LYS A 675 -16.78 -36.79 3.00
C LYS A 675 -16.18 -35.59 3.72
N TYR A 676 -15.03 -35.13 3.24
CA TYR A 676 -14.35 -33.96 3.79
C TYR A 676 -15.16 -32.69 3.56
N LEU A 677 -15.57 -32.42 2.32
CA LEU A 677 -16.37 -31.26 1.95
C LEU A 677 -17.75 -31.28 2.64
N SER A 678 -18.44 -32.42 2.65
CA SER A 678 -19.73 -32.54 3.34
C SER A 678 -19.61 -32.31 4.84
N GLY A 679 -18.51 -32.78 5.46
CA GLY A 679 -18.25 -32.56 6.87
C GLY A 679 -18.10 -31.05 7.22
N ILE A 680 -17.55 -30.27 6.32
CA ILE A 680 -17.44 -28.83 6.46
C ILE A 680 -18.82 -28.17 6.48
N TYR A 681 -19.65 -28.46 5.47
CA TYR A 681 -21.01 -27.92 5.39
C TYR A 681 -21.89 -28.39 6.55
N THR A 682 -21.72 -29.64 6.99
CA THR A 682 -22.41 -30.16 8.17
C THR A 682 -22.09 -29.33 9.41
N LYS A 683 -20.79 -29.04 9.65
CA LYS A 683 -20.39 -28.21 10.80
C LYS A 683 -21.01 -26.81 10.73
N LEU A 684 -20.94 -26.19 9.55
CA LEU A 684 -21.47 -24.85 9.31
C LEU A 684 -22.97 -24.79 9.61
N ILE A 685 -23.77 -25.66 9.00
CA ILE A 685 -25.21 -25.64 9.17
C ILE A 685 -25.59 -25.97 10.62
N LYS A 686 -24.82 -26.84 11.29
CA LYS A 686 -25.04 -27.12 12.74
C LYS A 686 -24.79 -25.90 13.61
N SER A 687 -23.81 -25.06 13.29
CA SER A 687 -23.59 -23.84 14.05
C SER A 687 -24.70 -22.81 13.83
N GLU A 688 -25.24 -22.70 12.62
CA GLU A 688 -26.42 -21.88 12.34
C GLU A 688 -27.66 -22.40 13.06
N ILE A 689 -27.86 -23.71 13.12
CA ILE A 689 -28.96 -24.35 13.89
C ILE A 689 -28.82 -24.02 15.39
N ALA A 690 -27.60 -24.00 15.95
CA ALA A 690 -27.36 -23.66 17.34
C ALA A 690 -27.76 -22.19 17.64
N ASP A 691 -27.39 -21.25 16.78
CA ASP A 691 -27.76 -19.85 16.86
C ASP A 691 -29.30 -19.69 16.82
N ALA A 692 -29.97 -20.37 15.89
CA ALA A 692 -31.44 -20.37 15.79
C ALA A 692 -32.10 -20.95 17.04
N ARG A 693 -31.54 -22.03 17.58
CA ARG A 693 -32.05 -22.68 18.82
C ARG A 693 -31.93 -21.75 20.01
N TRP A 694 -30.78 -21.13 20.25
CA TRP A 694 -30.58 -20.13 21.29
C TRP A 694 -31.61 -19.00 21.21
N LYS A 695 -31.88 -18.52 20.00
CA LYS A 695 -32.88 -17.47 19.76
C LYS A 695 -34.29 -17.91 20.10
N ILE A 696 -34.71 -19.13 19.70
CA ILE A 696 -36.05 -19.68 19.99
C ILE A 696 -36.22 -19.92 21.50
N GLU A 697 -35.20 -20.45 22.16
CA GLU A 697 -35.23 -20.79 23.60
C GLU A 697 -35.00 -19.57 24.49
N GLY A 698 -34.63 -18.41 23.94
CA GLY A 698 -34.23 -17.22 24.70
C GLY A 698 -32.98 -17.46 25.56
N TYR A 699 -32.14 -18.42 25.13
CA TYR A 699 -30.90 -18.74 25.83
C TYR A 699 -29.78 -17.76 25.40
N ILE A 700 -29.10 -17.18 26.38
CA ILE A 700 -27.89 -16.37 26.14
C ILE A 700 -26.68 -17.25 26.50
N PRO A 701 -25.83 -17.66 25.56
CA PRO A 701 -24.66 -18.49 25.86
C PRO A 701 -23.62 -17.74 26.70
N SER A 702 -22.59 -18.46 27.19
CA SER A 702 -21.40 -17.83 27.71
C SER A 702 -20.62 -17.16 26.55
N PHE A 703 -19.71 -16.23 26.84
CA PHE A 703 -18.91 -15.59 25.81
C PHE A 703 -18.01 -16.61 25.06
N GLU A 704 -17.45 -17.59 25.78
CA GLU A 704 -16.66 -18.67 25.22
C GLU A 704 -17.51 -19.56 24.30
N GLU A 705 -18.68 -20.03 24.76
CA GLU A 705 -19.61 -20.84 23.98
C GLU A 705 -20.09 -20.11 22.71
N TYR A 706 -20.39 -18.81 22.83
CA TYR A 706 -20.73 -17.98 21.69
C TYR A 706 -19.58 -17.87 20.68
N MET A 707 -18.34 -17.64 21.15
CA MET A 707 -17.18 -17.51 20.28
C MET A 707 -16.85 -18.83 19.56
N GLU A 708 -16.92 -19.98 20.26
CA GLU A 708 -16.71 -21.30 19.62
C GLU A 708 -17.73 -21.57 18.51
N ASN A 709 -18.99 -21.21 18.69
CA ASN A 709 -20.02 -21.36 17.66
C ASN A 709 -19.80 -20.34 16.53
N ALA A 710 -19.53 -19.09 16.86
CA ALA A 710 -19.33 -18.00 15.90
C ALA A 710 -18.11 -18.22 15.01
N GLU A 711 -17.05 -18.87 15.50
CA GLU A 711 -15.90 -19.27 14.68
C GLU A 711 -16.31 -20.18 13.52
N VAL A 712 -17.37 -20.94 13.65
CA VAL A 712 -17.89 -21.83 12.62
C VAL A 712 -19.02 -21.18 11.84
N SER A 713 -20.04 -20.59 12.50
CA SER A 713 -21.23 -20.06 11.81
C SER A 713 -20.94 -18.83 10.97
N ILE A 714 -20.08 -17.95 11.48
CA ILE A 714 -19.82 -16.65 10.85
C ILE A 714 -18.40 -16.58 10.31
N SER A 715 -17.53 -17.49 10.70
CA SER A 715 -16.05 -17.40 10.52
C SER A 715 -15.50 -16.09 11.03
N THR A 716 -16.06 -15.45 12.07
CA THR A 716 -15.70 -14.06 12.25
C THR A 716 -15.88 -13.53 13.65
N TRP A 717 -14.89 -12.96 14.02
CA TRP A 717 -14.64 -11.89 14.97
C TRP A 717 -15.34 -10.55 14.62
N VAL A 718 -16.18 -10.45 13.56
CA VAL A 718 -16.63 -9.19 12.95
C VAL A 718 -18.07 -8.82 13.29
N HIS A 719 -18.78 -9.65 14.04
CA HIS A 719 -20.15 -9.28 14.47
C HIS A 719 -20.16 -8.28 15.63
N ILE A 720 -19.46 -7.17 15.46
CA ILE A 720 -19.72 -5.95 16.23
C ILE A 720 -20.68 -5.09 15.42
N GLU A 721 -21.80 -5.64 15.01
CA GLU A 721 -22.89 -4.84 14.46
C GLU A 721 -23.82 -4.40 15.59
N MET A 722 -23.72 -3.11 15.91
CA MET A 722 -24.87 -2.44 16.48
C MET A 722 -25.93 -2.27 15.40
N LYS A 723 -26.86 -3.17 15.26
CA LYS A 723 -28.16 -2.86 14.66
C LYS A 723 -28.88 -1.89 15.59
N LEU A 724 -28.98 -0.61 15.19
CA LEU A 724 -29.99 0.37 15.62
C LEU A 724 -30.63 0.08 17.00
N GLY A 725 -29.82 0.18 18.08
CA GLY A 725 -30.34 0.19 19.45
C GLY A 725 -30.60 -1.18 20.09
N GLN A 726 -30.16 -2.29 19.46
CA GLN A 726 -30.13 -3.60 20.14
C GLN A 726 -28.69 -4.09 20.29
N PRO A 727 -28.29 -4.55 21.50
CA PRO A 727 -26.95 -5.11 21.69
C PRO A 727 -26.77 -6.38 20.84
N THR A 728 -25.60 -6.54 20.24
CA THR A 728 -25.23 -7.78 19.53
C THR A 728 -25.13 -8.95 20.49
N GLN A 729 -25.23 -10.18 20.00
CA GLN A 729 -25.11 -11.37 20.86
C GLN A 729 -23.76 -11.36 21.60
N GLY A 730 -22.65 -11.01 20.96
CA GLY A 730 -21.33 -10.92 21.62
C GLY A 730 -21.29 -9.87 22.74
N VAL A 731 -21.91 -8.70 22.55
CA VAL A 731 -22.06 -7.68 23.61
C VAL A 731 -22.90 -8.21 24.77
N SER A 732 -24.04 -8.87 24.46
CA SER A 732 -24.93 -9.45 25.48
C SER A 732 -24.22 -10.56 26.26
N CYS A 733 -23.43 -11.43 25.61
CA CYS A 733 -22.65 -12.46 26.29
C CYS A 733 -21.60 -11.87 27.23
N TYR A 734 -20.86 -10.85 26.76
CA TYR A 734 -19.85 -10.16 27.56
C TYR A 734 -20.50 -9.49 28.81
N MET A 735 -21.59 -8.76 28.63
CA MET A 735 -22.31 -8.10 29.75
C MET A 735 -22.89 -9.09 30.74
N LYS A 736 -23.32 -10.27 30.29
CA LYS A 736 -23.78 -11.36 31.18
C LYS A 736 -22.64 -11.85 32.08
N GLU A 737 -21.43 -11.98 31.58
CA GLU A 737 -20.27 -12.46 32.34
C GLU A 737 -19.61 -11.36 33.20
N HIS A 738 -19.85 -10.09 32.86
CA HIS A 738 -19.29 -8.94 33.57
C HIS A 738 -20.40 -8.05 34.14
N PRO A 739 -21.02 -8.44 35.25
CA PRO A 739 -22.12 -7.68 35.86
C PRO A 739 -21.68 -6.26 36.23
N GLY A 740 -22.34 -5.26 35.65
CA GLY A 740 -22.00 -3.85 35.80
C GLY A 740 -21.15 -3.23 34.69
N ALA A 741 -20.71 -4.04 33.73
CA ALA A 741 -20.11 -3.53 32.50
C ALA A 741 -21.17 -2.84 31.63
N THR A 742 -20.79 -1.76 31.00
CA THR A 742 -21.62 -1.06 30.02
C THR A 742 -21.46 -1.68 28.63
N GLU A 743 -22.35 -1.36 27.72
CA GLU A 743 -22.23 -1.70 26.30
C GLU A 743 -20.95 -1.12 25.69
N GLU A 744 -20.54 0.07 26.12
CA GLU A 744 -19.28 0.71 25.70
C GLU A 744 -18.05 -0.09 26.17
N ASP A 745 -18.08 -0.61 27.41
CA ASP A 745 -17.01 -1.48 27.93
C ASP A 745 -16.88 -2.76 27.10
N ALA A 746 -17.99 -3.39 26.75
CA ALA A 746 -18.02 -4.56 25.90
C ALA A 746 -17.46 -4.28 24.47
N LEU A 747 -17.84 -3.15 23.88
CA LEU A 747 -17.33 -2.74 22.57
C LEU A 747 -15.82 -2.48 22.58
N VAL A 748 -15.31 -1.79 23.61
CA VAL A 748 -13.87 -1.56 23.79
C VAL A 748 -13.11 -2.89 23.90
N TYR A 749 -13.65 -3.85 24.67
CA TYR A 749 -13.06 -5.18 24.78
C TYR A 749 -13.04 -5.91 23.44
N LEU A 750 -14.17 -5.96 22.72
CA LEU A 750 -14.28 -6.63 21.43
C LEU A 750 -13.35 -5.99 20.39
N GLN A 751 -13.22 -4.68 20.40
CA GLN A 751 -12.31 -3.96 19.53
C GLN A 751 -10.83 -4.28 19.83
N SER A 752 -10.47 -4.37 21.12
CA SER A 752 -9.13 -4.78 21.52
C SER A 752 -8.80 -6.21 21.06
N LEU A 753 -9.79 -7.10 21.11
CA LEU A 753 -9.69 -8.48 20.65
C LEU A 753 -9.50 -8.54 19.11
N LEU A 754 -10.25 -7.73 18.36
CA LEU A 754 -10.12 -7.61 16.91
C LEU A 754 -8.72 -7.16 16.52
N GLU A 755 -8.18 -6.12 17.15
CA GLU A 755 -6.83 -5.62 16.87
C GLU A 755 -5.75 -6.66 17.22
N LYS A 756 -5.94 -7.41 18.32
CA LYS A 756 -5.05 -8.53 18.64
C LYS A 756 -5.07 -9.60 17.55
N THR A 757 -6.26 -9.97 17.09
CA THR A 757 -6.43 -11.01 16.06
C THR A 757 -5.86 -10.58 14.70
N LYS A 758 -5.99 -9.30 14.33
CA LYS A 758 -5.34 -8.76 13.12
C LYS A 758 -3.83 -8.97 13.15
N ARG A 759 -3.18 -8.75 14.31
CA ARG A 759 -1.74 -8.98 14.50
C ARG A 759 -1.35 -10.46 14.42
N GLU A 760 -2.13 -11.32 15.06
CA GLU A 760 -1.97 -12.78 14.97
C GLU A 760 -2.15 -13.29 13.53
N LEU A 761 -3.08 -12.69 12.79
CA LEU A 761 -3.31 -12.98 11.37
C LEU A 761 -2.11 -12.55 10.51
N ASN A 762 -1.55 -11.36 10.74
CA ASN A 762 -0.34 -10.90 10.09
C ASN A 762 0.82 -11.86 10.31
N GLU A 763 1.07 -12.23 11.58
CA GLU A 763 2.13 -13.16 11.94
C GLU A 763 1.95 -14.51 11.25
N SER A 764 0.74 -15.07 11.32
CA SER A 764 0.41 -16.35 10.68
C SER A 764 0.57 -16.31 9.15
N TYR A 765 0.25 -15.19 8.52
CA TYR A 765 0.33 -15.08 7.05
C TYR A 765 1.74 -14.78 6.56
N PHE A 766 2.44 -13.83 7.17
CA PHE A 766 3.73 -13.37 6.69
C PHE A 766 4.90 -14.28 7.12
N ILE A 767 4.86 -14.87 8.32
CA ILE A 767 5.91 -15.80 8.74
C ILE A 767 5.67 -17.18 8.10
N THR A 768 6.73 -17.77 7.56
CA THR A 768 6.70 -19.13 6.97
C THR A 768 7.59 -20.05 7.79
N HIS A 769 7.02 -21.12 8.33
CA HIS A 769 7.73 -22.20 9.01
C HIS A 769 7.81 -23.45 8.10
N GLU A 770 8.79 -24.33 8.35
CA GLU A 770 9.04 -25.53 7.52
C GLU A 770 7.82 -26.47 7.35
N ASN A 771 6.91 -26.47 8.32
CA ASN A 771 5.72 -27.33 8.33
C ASN A 771 4.42 -26.56 8.09
N ASP A 772 4.49 -25.37 7.54
CA ASP A 772 3.34 -24.49 7.33
C ASP A 772 2.46 -24.94 6.15
N LEU A 773 1.24 -24.45 6.20
CA LEU A 773 0.34 -24.54 5.06
C LEU A 773 0.92 -23.85 3.82
N PRO A 774 0.64 -24.34 2.61
CA PRO A 774 1.04 -23.65 1.39
C PRO A 774 0.62 -22.19 1.39
N LYS A 775 1.51 -21.31 0.90
CA LYS A 775 1.31 -19.85 0.90
C LYS A 775 -0.05 -19.43 0.30
N ASN A 776 -0.55 -20.13 -0.72
CA ASN A 776 -1.86 -19.86 -1.33
C ASN A 776 -3.02 -20.08 -0.35
N ILE A 777 -2.92 -21.06 0.55
CA ILE A 777 -3.95 -21.33 1.56
C ILE A 777 -3.88 -20.25 2.65
N LYS A 778 -2.68 -19.88 3.11
CA LYS A 778 -2.50 -18.76 4.05
C LYS A 778 -3.06 -17.46 3.46
N ARG A 779 -2.75 -17.17 2.19
CA ARG A 779 -3.30 -16.01 1.46
C ARG A 779 -4.82 -16.04 1.43
N PHE A 780 -5.41 -17.20 1.14
CA PHE A 780 -6.87 -17.32 1.12
C PHE A 780 -7.48 -16.94 2.47
N ASN A 781 -6.97 -17.49 3.56
CA ASN A 781 -7.48 -17.16 4.90
C ASN A 781 -7.30 -15.68 5.25
N PHE A 782 -6.15 -15.10 4.91
CA PHE A 782 -5.85 -13.70 5.13
C PHE A 782 -6.81 -12.77 4.37
N GLU A 783 -7.01 -13.03 3.09
CA GLU A 783 -7.90 -12.24 2.24
C GLU A 783 -9.37 -12.43 2.60
N MET A 784 -9.75 -13.59 3.12
CA MET A 784 -11.10 -13.82 3.65
C MET A 784 -11.44 -12.87 4.78
N VAL A 785 -10.54 -12.68 5.74
CA VAL A 785 -10.75 -11.73 6.84
C VAL A 785 -10.90 -10.30 6.31
N ARG A 786 -10.05 -9.90 5.35
CA ARG A 786 -10.16 -8.59 4.71
C ARG A 786 -11.50 -8.37 3.99
N MET A 787 -11.96 -9.39 3.24
CA MET A 787 -13.28 -9.35 2.60
C MET A 787 -14.39 -9.09 3.61
N MET A 788 -14.33 -9.76 4.75
CA MET A 788 -15.35 -9.62 5.79
C MET A 788 -15.34 -8.22 6.41
N LEU A 789 -14.17 -7.71 6.77
CA LEU A 789 -14.03 -6.38 7.34
C LEU A 789 -14.65 -5.31 6.43
N ILE A 790 -14.47 -5.43 5.12
CA ILE A 790 -15.06 -4.49 4.15
C ILE A 790 -16.58 -4.64 4.05
N THR A 791 -17.07 -5.86 3.91
CA THR A 791 -18.50 -6.10 3.77
C THR A 791 -19.27 -5.50 4.95
N TYR A 792 -18.72 -5.59 6.15
CA TYR A 792 -19.34 -5.00 7.34
C TYR A 792 -19.15 -3.49 7.48
N ASN A 793 -18.04 -2.93 6.99
CA ASN A 793 -17.83 -1.48 6.99
C ASN A 793 -18.75 -0.75 5.99
N GLU A 794 -19.05 -1.35 4.83
CA GLU A 794 -19.98 -0.78 3.85
C GLU A 794 -21.43 -0.77 4.37
N THR A 795 -21.86 -1.81 5.08
CA THR A 795 -23.20 -1.85 5.72
C THR A 795 -23.34 -0.75 6.77
N ARG A 796 -22.29 -0.39 7.51
CA ARG A 796 -22.28 0.77 8.42
C ARG A 796 -22.46 2.11 7.72
N GLN A 797 -21.96 2.29 6.53
CA GLN A 797 -22.11 3.54 5.78
C GLN A 797 -23.52 3.67 5.19
N LEU A 798 -24.13 2.58 4.77
CA LEU A 798 -25.50 2.55 4.25
C LEU A 798 -26.55 2.80 5.34
N SER A 799 -26.29 2.35 6.58
CA SER A 799 -27.19 2.60 7.72
C SER A 799 -27.10 4.02 8.31
N LYS A 800 -26.05 4.79 8.00
CA LYS A 800 -25.89 6.20 8.43
C LYS A 800 -26.55 7.20 7.49
N THR A 801 -27.07 6.76 6.33
CA THR A 801 -27.74 7.61 5.35
C THR A 801 -29.26 7.57 5.42
N ASP A 802 -29.84 6.85 6.37
CA ASP A 802 -31.23 6.93 6.81
C ASP A 802 -31.31 7.75 8.10
#